data_902e3ece5ef927c69b66016b7a7a00bb
#
_entry.id   902e3ece5ef927c69b66016b7a7a00bb
#
_cell.length_a   1.000
_cell.length_b   1.000
_cell.length_c   1.000
_cell.angle_alpha   90.00
_cell.angle_beta   90.00
_cell.angle_gamma   90.00
#
_symmetry.space_group_name_H-M   'P 1'
#
loop_
_entity.id
_entity.type
_entity.pdbx_description
1 polymer ?
#
loop_
_entity_poly.entity_id
_entity_poly.type
_entity_poly.pdbx_seq_one_letter_code
_entity_poly.pdbx_strand_id
1 'polypeptide(L)'
;MTTMFKAALAVPFLLVTPVLAQEARPSVTAASPDGSIVLTVSTDNDSRPTWSLSRKGKLLIAPSKLGFILTDGLNMVRGFSMTGSEKRSDKQTWEQPWGERRYVTDNHNELLVRFKQSDVQGARLMNVRFRLFDDGVGFRYELPEQPGIKTMKIADESTEFDIAPKGTAWWIPGGEWNRYEQVYQATPIDAVSTAHTPITMRLEDGTHLSFHEAALVDYSAYWLKRASGQTFRTTLSPSSQGARVTRDLPFNTPWRAIRIADSAAGLVENDLELNLNEPNKLGDVSWFKPAKYIGIWWGMIRGDWSWAEGPKHGATTRRTKQYIDFAARHGFRGVLVEGWDKGWNGEWFGHGDAFSFTQSTPDFDLPGLAAYAKKKGVHLIGHHETGGNIANYEAQLDDAMKLYGGLGVDVVKTGYVADMGGIIAPADAPGTTRMEWHDGQRQVQHHLKVVETAAKYHVAVNAHEPVKDTGLRRTYPNWVAREGARGMEYNAWGAFANGPDHEPTLVYTRMLSGPMDFTPGVLSLEGAEHAPLASTLAKQLGLYLAIYSPIQMAADFVETLAKYPRELDFIAKVPADWSESHLIAGEVGDYAIFARKDRNSANWYVGGVNDATARTVPLSFDFLEPGKSYTATIYKDGDGATYLTEARHKIAYETRTVSKGDRYDLWLAPGGGAAMRVVEAK
;
A
#
# COMPACT_ATOMS: atom_id res chain seq x y z
N MET A 1 14.84 7.64 -103.74
CA MET A 1 15.92 7.36 -102.70
C MET A 1 15.21 7.44 -101.36
N THR A 2 14.83 6.27 -100.85
CA THR A 2 14.02 6.13 -99.64
C THR A 2 14.88 5.53 -98.54
N THR A 3 15.14 6.24 -97.51
CA THR A 3 15.93 5.80 -96.39
C THR A 3 15.03 5.27 -95.29
N MET A 4 15.11 3.96 -95.02
CA MET A 4 14.38 3.30 -93.94
C MET A 4 15.12 3.53 -92.60
N PHE A 5 14.43 4.09 -91.61
CA PHE A 5 14.81 4.10 -90.18
C PHE A 5 14.36 2.81 -89.53
N LYS A 6 15.33 2.06 -88.96
CA LYS A 6 15.03 0.93 -88.05
C LYS A 6 14.89 1.46 -86.63
N ALA A 7 13.74 1.34 -86.05
CA ALA A 7 13.50 1.58 -84.64
C ALA A 7 13.90 0.33 -83.80
N ALA A 8 14.86 0.50 -82.88
CA ALA A 8 15.19 -0.54 -81.89
C ALA A 8 14.30 -0.40 -80.65
N LEU A 9 13.51 -1.44 -80.38
CA LEU A 9 12.74 -1.54 -79.12
C LEU A 9 13.72 -1.93 -77.99
N ALA A 10 13.88 -1.03 -76.99
CA ALA A 10 14.55 -1.32 -75.72
C ALA A 10 13.49 -1.87 -74.74
N VAL A 11 13.65 -3.13 -74.33
CA VAL A 11 12.86 -3.78 -73.28
C VAL A 11 13.48 -3.43 -71.92
N PRO A 12 12.78 -2.79 -70.98
CA PRO A 12 13.34 -2.55 -69.66
C PRO A 12 13.36 -3.86 -68.85
N PHE A 13 14.54 -4.30 -68.43
CA PHE A 13 14.70 -5.35 -67.44
C PHE A 13 14.34 -4.78 -66.06
N LEU A 14 13.22 -5.16 -65.52
CA LEU A 14 12.85 -4.93 -64.12
C LEU A 14 13.71 -5.86 -63.22
N LEU A 15 14.70 -5.31 -62.57
CA LEU A 15 15.41 -5.95 -61.48
C LEU A 15 14.46 -6.08 -60.29
N VAL A 16 13.84 -7.24 -60.11
CA VAL A 16 13.13 -7.60 -58.89
C VAL A 16 14.23 -7.93 -57.85
N THR A 17 14.54 -6.98 -56.97
CA THR A 17 15.31 -7.26 -55.79
C THR A 17 14.48 -8.18 -54.87
N PRO A 18 15.00 -9.34 -54.47
CA PRO A 18 14.31 -10.18 -53.52
C PRO A 18 14.21 -9.39 -52.19
N VAL A 19 13.00 -9.08 -51.76
CA VAL A 19 12.72 -8.69 -50.38
C VAL A 19 13.04 -9.93 -49.55
N LEU A 20 14.23 -9.90 -48.91
CA LEU A 20 14.60 -10.88 -47.89
C LEU A 20 13.47 -10.85 -46.84
N ALA A 21 12.67 -11.90 -46.82
CA ALA A 21 11.70 -12.11 -45.74
C ALA A 21 12.49 -12.09 -44.43
N GLN A 22 12.27 -11.06 -43.62
CA GLN A 22 12.86 -10.97 -42.30
C GLN A 22 12.36 -12.20 -41.50
N GLU A 23 13.29 -13.10 -41.15
CA GLU A 23 12.91 -14.27 -40.34
C GLU A 23 12.13 -13.82 -39.10
N ALA A 24 10.96 -14.42 -38.92
CA ALA A 24 10.11 -14.13 -37.78
C ALA A 24 10.91 -14.46 -36.48
N ARG A 25 11.09 -13.46 -35.65
CA ARG A 25 11.84 -13.62 -34.40
C ARG A 25 11.15 -14.59 -33.47
N PRO A 26 11.91 -15.35 -32.67
CA PRO A 26 11.35 -16.18 -31.64
C PRO A 26 10.49 -15.33 -30.70
N SER A 27 9.22 -15.67 -30.58
CA SER A 27 8.29 -15.08 -29.64
C SER A 27 7.51 -16.16 -28.93
N VAL A 28 7.13 -15.91 -27.71
CA VAL A 28 6.30 -16.80 -26.89
C VAL A 28 5.14 -16.02 -26.29
N THR A 29 3.96 -16.63 -26.26
CA THR A 29 2.74 -16.03 -25.72
C THR A 29 2.18 -16.86 -24.58
N ALA A 30 1.52 -16.18 -23.65
CA ALA A 30 0.69 -16.80 -22.62
C ALA A 30 -0.59 -15.96 -22.44
N ALA A 31 -1.65 -16.57 -21.92
CA ALA A 31 -2.90 -15.86 -21.63
C ALA A 31 -3.34 -16.10 -20.18
N SER A 32 -4.18 -15.21 -19.66
CA SER A 32 -4.90 -15.42 -18.40
C SER A 32 -5.79 -16.67 -18.46
N PRO A 33 -6.26 -17.22 -17.34
CA PRO A 33 -7.15 -18.38 -17.34
C PRO A 33 -8.41 -18.21 -18.20
N ASP A 34 -9.00 -17.01 -18.21
CA ASP A 34 -10.17 -16.66 -19.03
C ASP A 34 -9.82 -16.28 -20.49
N GLY A 35 -8.52 -16.18 -20.81
CA GLY A 35 -8.01 -15.79 -22.12
C GLY A 35 -8.12 -14.29 -22.46
N SER A 36 -8.62 -13.46 -21.56
CA SER A 36 -8.86 -12.03 -21.83
C SER A 36 -7.57 -11.20 -21.86
N ILE A 37 -6.55 -11.56 -21.08
CA ILE A 37 -5.23 -10.92 -21.04
C ILE A 37 -4.23 -11.80 -21.77
N VAL A 38 -3.53 -11.24 -22.75
CA VAL A 38 -2.53 -11.96 -23.56
C VAL A 38 -1.19 -11.25 -23.47
N LEU A 39 -0.18 -11.98 -23.00
CA LEU A 39 1.21 -11.59 -22.95
C LEU A 39 1.96 -12.11 -24.17
N THR A 40 2.83 -11.28 -24.74
CA THR A 40 3.82 -11.71 -25.75
C THR A 40 5.20 -11.31 -25.26
N VAL A 41 6.15 -12.25 -25.29
CA VAL A 41 7.56 -12.04 -24.97
C VAL A 41 8.40 -12.34 -26.20
N SER A 42 9.33 -11.45 -26.54
CA SER A 42 10.20 -11.57 -27.72
C SER A 42 11.55 -10.86 -27.51
N THR A 43 12.33 -10.70 -28.56
CA THR A 43 13.50 -9.80 -28.60
C THR A 43 13.35 -8.78 -29.71
N ASP A 44 13.88 -7.55 -29.51
CA ASP A 44 13.91 -6.49 -30.54
C ASP A 44 15.08 -6.63 -31.52
N ASN A 45 15.31 -5.61 -32.38
CA ASN A 45 16.37 -5.59 -33.37
C ASN A 45 17.77 -5.62 -32.78
N ASP A 46 17.95 -5.15 -31.56
CA ASP A 46 19.23 -5.16 -30.82
C ASP A 46 19.34 -6.38 -29.89
N SER A 47 18.46 -7.39 -30.08
CA SER A 47 18.40 -8.57 -29.22
C SER A 47 18.15 -8.19 -27.74
N ARG A 48 17.30 -7.18 -27.51
CA ARG A 48 16.83 -6.81 -26.17
C ARG A 48 15.59 -7.62 -25.85
N PRO A 49 15.51 -8.27 -24.67
CA PRO A 49 14.26 -8.87 -24.23
C PRO A 49 13.16 -7.83 -24.16
N THR A 50 12.00 -8.14 -24.75
CA THR A 50 10.80 -7.29 -24.77
C THR A 50 9.56 -8.06 -24.39
N TRP A 51 8.58 -7.36 -23.86
CA TRP A 51 7.27 -7.88 -23.53
C TRP A 51 6.18 -6.90 -23.94
N SER A 52 5.00 -7.40 -24.23
CA SER A 52 3.81 -6.58 -24.49
C SER A 52 2.59 -7.27 -23.93
N LEU A 53 1.53 -6.48 -23.66
CA LEU A 53 0.31 -6.96 -23.04
C LEU A 53 -0.92 -6.41 -23.78
N SER A 54 -1.85 -7.29 -24.10
CA SER A 54 -3.17 -6.90 -24.61
C SER A 54 -4.28 -7.45 -23.73
N ARG A 55 -5.43 -6.78 -23.72
CA ARG A 55 -6.64 -7.23 -23.03
C ARG A 55 -7.83 -7.14 -23.96
N LYS A 56 -8.59 -8.25 -24.09
CA LYS A 56 -9.76 -8.33 -24.99
C LYS A 56 -9.41 -7.85 -26.43
N GLY A 57 -8.19 -8.19 -26.91
CA GLY A 57 -7.67 -7.81 -28.21
C GLY A 57 -7.15 -6.37 -28.34
N LYS A 58 -7.25 -5.54 -27.32
CA LYS A 58 -6.69 -4.17 -27.30
C LYS A 58 -5.31 -4.15 -26.65
N LEU A 59 -4.36 -3.46 -27.28
CA LEU A 59 -3.02 -3.27 -26.75
C LEU A 59 -3.06 -2.34 -25.53
N LEU A 60 -2.59 -2.81 -24.37
CA LEU A 60 -2.44 -2.03 -23.15
C LEU A 60 -1.01 -1.55 -22.95
N ILE A 61 -0.04 -2.49 -23.07
CA ILE A 61 1.39 -2.21 -22.97
C ILE A 61 2.02 -2.58 -24.30
N ALA A 62 2.57 -1.60 -24.99
CA ALA A 62 3.32 -1.78 -26.23
C ALA A 62 4.68 -2.48 -25.95
N PRO A 63 5.42 -2.95 -26.97
CA PRO A 63 6.68 -3.64 -26.74
C PRO A 63 7.64 -2.85 -25.85
N SER A 64 7.85 -3.33 -24.65
CA SER A 64 8.59 -2.72 -23.54
C SER A 64 9.80 -3.55 -23.18
N LYS A 65 10.94 -2.91 -22.89
CA LYS A 65 12.22 -3.56 -22.68
C LYS A 65 12.38 -4.10 -21.27
N LEU A 66 13.22 -5.13 -21.12
CA LEU A 66 13.59 -5.77 -19.88
C LEU A 66 15.12 -5.80 -19.73
N GLY A 67 15.62 -5.73 -18.49
CA GLY A 67 17.06 -5.89 -18.23
C GLY A 67 17.58 -5.11 -17.04
N PHE A 68 18.92 -5.10 -16.88
CA PHE A 68 19.63 -4.47 -15.77
C PHE A 68 20.84 -3.67 -16.25
N ILE A 69 21.12 -2.59 -15.54
CA ILE A 69 22.36 -1.83 -15.59
C ILE A 69 23.17 -2.23 -14.36
N LEU A 70 24.39 -2.71 -14.57
CA LEU A 70 25.28 -3.17 -13.51
C LEU A 70 26.42 -2.19 -13.26
N THR A 71 26.94 -2.18 -12.04
CA THR A 71 28.04 -1.26 -11.67
C THR A 71 29.38 -1.63 -12.30
N ASP A 72 29.54 -2.87 -12.76
CA ASP A 72 30.75 -3.34 -13.45
C ASP A 72 30.79 -3.00 -14.96
N GLY A 73 29.73 -2.32 -15.46
CA GLY A 73 29.61 -1.93 -16.87
C GLY A 73 29.17 -3.04 -17.83
N LEU A 74 29.02 -4.26 -17.36
CA LEU A 74 28.56 -5.40 -18.16
C LEU A 74 27.02 -5.51 -18.13
N ASN A 75 26.34 -4.56 -18.76
CA ASN A 75 24.89 -4.40 -18.70
C ASN A 75 24.14 -5.57 -19.35
N MET A 76 23.07 -6.00 -18.66
CA MET A 76 22.17 -7.05 -19.13
C MET A 76 20.94 -6.44 -19.82
N VAL A 77 21.17 -5.71 -20.93
CA VAL A 77 20.10 -4.97 -21.65
C VAL A 77 19.99 -5.33 -23.13
N ARG A 78 20.97 -6.00 -23.73
CA ARG A 78 20.99 -6.39 -25.15
C ARG A 78 21.85 -7.64 -25.38
N GLY A 79 21.87 -8.18 -26.62
CA GLY A 79 22.63 -9.36 -26.98
C GLY A 79 22.06 -10.66 -26.44
N PHE A 80 20.77 -10.70 -26.14
CA PHE A 80 20.07 -11.85 -25.59
C PHE A 80 19.45 -12.71 -26.70
N SER A 81 19.51 -14.01 -26.52
CA SER A 81 18.71 -15.00 -27.22
C SER A 81 17.78 -15.69 -26.24
N MET A 82 16.56 -15.99 -26.68
CA MET A 82 15.62 -16.83 -25.95
C MET A 82 16.07 -18.28 -26.09
N THR A 83 16.35 -18.94 -24.97
CA THR A 83 16.87 -20.33 -24.96
C THR A 83 15.82 -21.37 -24.60
N GLY A 84 14.68 -20.94 -24.10
CA GLY A 84 13.55 -21.82 -23.78
C GLY A 84 12.44 -21.11 -23.03
N SER A 85 11.30 -21.78 -22.95
CA SER A 85 10.15 -21.33 -22.14
C SER A 85 9.39 -22.51 -21.55
N GLU A 86 8.73 -22.27 -20.43
CA GLU A 86 7.84 -23.24 -19.76
C GLU A 86 6.52 -22.55 -19.41
N LYS A 87 5.41 -23.32 -19.53
CA LYS A 87 4.09 -22.87 -19.13
C LYS A 87 3.53 -23.77 -18.04
N ARG A 88 2.87 -23.17 -17.06
CA ARG A 88 2.13 -23.85 -16.00
C ARG A 88 0.83 -23.15 -15.73
N SER A 89 -0.08 -23.83 -15.03
CA SER A 89 -1.30 -23.22 -14.48
C SER A 89 -1.42 -23.64 -13.03
N ASP A 90 -1.92 -22.74 -12.19
CA ASP A 90 -2.22 -23.05 -10.79
C ASP A 90 -3.58 -22.46 -10.40
N LYS A 91 -4.28 -23.17 -9.53
CA LYS A 91 -5.54 -22.70 -8.96
C LYS A 91 -5.70 -23.20 -7.54
N GLN A 92 -5.76 -22.30 -6.60
CA GLN A 92 -5.98 -22.60 -5.20
C GLN A 92 -6.81 -21.49 -4.53
N THR A 93 -7.44 -21.84 -3.41
CA THR A 93 -8.05 -20.85 -2.51
C THR A 93 -7.40 -21.01 -1.14
N TRP A 94 -7.01 -19.90 -0.55
CA TRP A 94 -6.37 -19.89 0.77
C TRP A 94 -7.09 -18.93 1.72
N GLU A 95 -6.99 -19.18 3.02
CA GLU A 95 -7.62 -18.37 4.05
C GLU A 95 -6.62 -17.36 4.62
N GLN A 96 -7.02 -16.08 4.68
CA GLN A 96 -6.27 -15.06 5.41
C GLN A 96 -6.53 -15.23 6.92
N PRO A 97 -5.51 -15.11 7.78
CA PRO A 97 -5.73 -15.10 9.23
C PRO A 97 -6.55 -13.90 9.70
N TRP A 98 -6.48 -12.80 8.98
CA TRP A 98 -7.27 -11.56 9.10
C TRP A 98 -7.20 -10.80 7.77
N GLY A 99 -8.15 -9.92 7.47
CA GLY A 99 -8.10 -9.16 6.22
C GLY A 99 -9.43 -8.53 5.82
N GLU A 100 -9.44 -7.99 4.62
CA GLU A 100 -10.62 -7.42 3.96
C GLU A 100 -11.60 -8.49 3.50
N ARG A 101 -11.13 -9.73 3.37
CA ARG A 101 -11.90 -10.93 3.02
C ARG A 101 -11.26 -12.17 3.63
N ARG A 102 -12.08 -13.16 3.90
CA ARG A 102 -11.59 -14.40 4.53
C ARG A 102 -10.81 -15.26 3.56
N TYR A 103 -11.34 -15.45 2.36
CA TYR A 103 -10.77 -16.34 1.35
C TYR A 103 -10.26 -15.53 0.16
N VAL A 104 -9.08 -15.91 -0.32
CA VAL A 104 -8.44 -15.37 -1.50
C VAL A 104 -8.25 -16.49 -2.51
N THR A 105 -8.65 -16.25 -3.76
CA THR A 105 -8.44 -17.19 -4.86
C THR A 105 -7.20 -16.79 -5.64
N ASP A 106 -6.26 -17.73 -5.75
CA ASP A 106 -5.12 -17.66 -6.65
C ASP A 106 -5.42 -18.54 -7.86
N ASN A 107 -5.70 -17.95 -9.00
CA ASN A 107 -5.97 -18.63 -10.26
C ASN A 107 -5.19 -17.94 -11.37
N HIS A 108 -4.09 -18.57 -11.80
CA HIS A 108 -3.20 -17.95 -12.79
C HIS A 108 -2.59 -18.96 -13.76
N ASN A 109 -2.23 -18.47 -14.93
CA ASN A 109 -1.30 -19.13 -15.83
C ASN A 109 0.09 -18.52 -15.69
N GLU A 110 1.12 -19.35 -15.70
CA GLU A 110 2.52 -18.95 -15.54
C GLU A 110 3.30 -19.21 -16.82
N LEU A 111 4.16 -18.25 -17.19
CA LEU A 111 5.14 -18.37 -18.26
C LEU A 111 6.52 -18.04 -17.71
N LEU A 112 7.44 -18.99 -17.77
CA LEU A 112 8.88 -18.77 -17.54
C LEU A 112 9.58 -18.68 -18.90
N VAL A 113 10.35 -17.59 -19.12
CA VAL A 113 11.18 -17.42 -20.33
C VAL A 113 12.64 -17.33 -19.90
N ARG A 114 13.50 -18.11 -20.56
CA ARG A 114 14.94 -18.13 -20.30
C ARG A 114 15.68 -17.40 -21.39
N PHE A 115 16.58 -16.48 -20.98
CA PHE A 115 17.42 -15.69 -21.85
C PHE A 115 18.90 -15.94 -21.54
N LYS A 116 19.70 -15.95 -22.58
CA LYS A 116 21.17 -16.05 -22.52
C LYS A 116 21.80 -14.93 -23.34
N GLN A 117 22.65 -14.13 -22.71
CA GLN A 117 23.43 -13.09 -23.36
C GLN A 117 24.71 -13.71 -23.96
N SER A 118 24.97 -13.46 -25.24
CA SER A 118 25.99 -14.20 -25.99
C SER A 118 27.27 -13.43 -26.29
N ASP A 119 27.26 -12.12 -26.15
CA ASP A 119 28.30 -11.19 -26.57
C ASP A 119 29.25 -10.73 -25.44
N VAL A 120 29.23 -11.42 -24.30
CA VAL A 120 30.08 -11.14 -23.13
C VAL A 120 30.91 -12.35 -22.75
N GLN A 121 32.13 -12.13 -22.27
CA GLN A 121 32.94 -13.17 -21.65
C GLN A 121 32.20 -13.78 -20.44
N GLY A 122 31.83 -15.08 -20.57
CA GLY A 122 30.94 -15.74 -19.60
C GLY A 122 29.49 -15.39 -19.88
N ALA A 123 28.79 -16.22 -20.62
CA ALA A 123 27.37 -16.02 -20.98
C ALA A 123 26.50 -15.74 -19.77
N ARG A 124 25.86 -14.56 -19.71
CA ARG A 124 24.94 -14.19 -18.62
C ARG A 124 23.57 -14.77 -18.87
N LEU A 125 23.00 -15.31 -17.81
CA LEU A 125 21.67 -15.92 -17.80
C LEU A 125 20.68 -15.00 -17.07
N MET A 126 19.49 -14.87 -17.64
CA MET A 126 18.38 -14.13 -17.05
C MET A 126 17.09 -14.85 -17.37
N ASN A 127 16.33 -15.24 -16.36
CA ASN A 127 14.99 -15.76 -16.52
C ASN A 127 13.98 -14.68 -16.16
N VAL A 128 12.83 -14.67 -16.85
CA VAL A 128 11.71 -13.81 -16.50
C VAL A 128 10.48 -14.70 -16.32
N ARG A 129 9.89 -14.63 -15.14
CA ARG A 129 8.67 -15.36 -14.79
C ARG A 129 7.49 -14.41 -14.78
N PHE A 130 6.46 -14.74 -15.51
CA PHE A 130 5.19 -14.03 -15.58
C PHE A 130 4.09 -14.89 -14.96
N ARG A 131 3.18 -14.27 -14.21
CA ARG A 131 1.92 -14.84 -13.76
C ARG A 131 0.78 -13.97 -14.26
N LEU A 132 -0.14 -14.56 -15.02
CA LEU A 132 -1.29 -13.90 -15.61
C LEU A 132 -2.56 -14.35 -14.90
N PHE A 133 -3.23 -13.40 -14.27
CA PHE A 133 -4.53 -13.54 -13.65
C PHE A 133 -5.58 -12.92 -14.56
N ASP A 134 -6.87 -13.17 -14.32
CA ASP A 134 -7.95 -12.59 -15.13
C ASP A 134 -8.09 -11.06 -14.91
N ASP A 135 -7.51 -10.56 -13.83
CA ASP A 135 -7.55 -9.17 -13.35
C ASP A 135 -6.16 -8.53 -13.18
N GLY A 136 -5.11 -9.13 -13.74
CA GLY A 136 -3.77 -8.54 -13.67
C GLY A 136 -2.63 -9.43 -14.11
N VAL A 137 -1.43 -8.88 -14.04
CA VAL A 137 -0.19 -9.59 -14.34
C VAL A 137 0.91 -9.21 -13.36
N GLY A 138 1.66 -10.19 -12.89
CA GLY A 138 2.92 -10.01 -12.18
C GLY A 138 4.07 -10.62 -12.95
N PHE A 139 5.25 -9.98 -12.93
CA PHE A 139 6.47 -10.61 -13.41
C PHE A 139 7.66 -10.25 -12.54
N ARG A 140 8.65 -11.16 -12.52
CA ARG A 140 9.91 -10.95 -11.82
C ARG A 140 11.07 -11.54 -12.62
N TYR A 141 12.25 -11.05 -12.34
CA TYR A 141 13.47 -11.68 -12.82
C TYR A 141 13.93 -12.75 -11.84
N GLU A 142 14.41 -13.84 -12.38
CA GLU A 142 15.10 -14.91 -11.64
C GLU A 142 16.52 -14.99 -12.18
N LEU A 143 17.47 -14.64 -11.34
CA LEU A 143 18.92 -14.61 -11.66
C LEU A 143 19.53 -15.91 -11.13
N PRO A 144 19.79 -16.91 -12.01
CA PRO A 144 20.40 -18.17 -11.61
C PRO A 144 21.88 -17.99 -11.27
N GLU A 145 22.52 -19.03 -10.75
CA GLU A 145 23.96 -19.10 -10.65
C GLU A 145 24.61 -18.86 -12.03
N GLN A 146 25.73 -18.15 -12.03
CA GLN A 146 26.43 -17.77 -13.27
C GLN A 146 27.92 -18.04 -13.13
N PRO A 147 28.58 -18.52 -14.22
CA PRO A 147 30.00 -18.75 -14.20
C PRO A 147 30.78 -17.47 -13.86
N GLY A 148 31.65 -17.55 -12.85
CA GLY A 148 32.54 -16.44 -12.49
C GLY A 148 31.93 -15.26 -11.78
N ILE A 149 30.58 -15.29 -11.44
CA ILE A 149 29.90 -14.22 -10.71
C ILE A 149 29.25 -14.83 -9.47
N LYS A 150 29.71 -14.41 -8.30
CA LYS A 150 29.07 -14.74 -7.01
C LYS A 150 28.05 -13.70 -6.60
N THR A 151 28.38 -12.42 -6.75
CA THR A 151 27.56 -11.29 -6.31
C THR A 151 27.24 -10.38 -7.47
N MET A 152 25.97 -10.06 -7.67
CA MET A 152 25.51 -9.02 -8.59
C MET A 152 25.35 -7.67 -7.88
N LYS A 153 25.88 -6.62 -8.51
CA LYS A 153 25.75 -5.22 -8.08
C LYS A 153 24.95 -4.45 -9.11
N ILE A 154 23.68 -4.22 -8.84
CA ILE A 154 22.73 -3.57 -9.74
C ILE A 154 22.77 -2.06 -9.53
N ALA A 155 23.13 -1.32 -10.58
CA ALA A 155 23.07 0.14 -10.59
C ALA A 155 21.65 0.64 -10.83
N ASP A 156 20.89 -0.02 -11.72
CA ASP A 156 19.46 0.24 -11.94
C ASP A 156 18.80 -0.93 -12.68
N GLU A 157 17.47 -1.00 -12.60
CA GLU A 157 16.67 -1.91 -13.38
C GLU A 157 16.11 -1.19 -14.61
N SER A 158 16.22 -1.81 -15.79
CA SER A 158 15.81 -1.22 -17.07
C SER A 158 14.48 -1.78 -17.58
N THR A 159 13.53 -1.99 -16.67
CA THR A 159 12.19 -2.46 -17.01
C THR A 159 11.32 -1.31 -17.52
N GLU A 160 10.77 -1.46 -18.73
CA GLU A 160 9.92 -0.45 -19.35
C GLU A 160 8.44 -0.88 -19.34
N PHE A 161 7.57 0.14 -19.35
CA PHE A 161 6.12 0.06 -19.49
C PHE A 161 5.67 1.14 -20.47
N ASP A 162 5.46 0.78 -21.72
CA ASP A 162 4.97 1.69 -22.77
C ASP A 162 3.46 1.60 -22.85
N ILE A 163 2.78 2.53 -22.17
CA ILE A 163 1.31 2.53 -22.04
C ILE A 163 0.71 3.03 -23.33
N ALA A 164 0.07 2.14 -24.10
CA ALA A 164 -0.42 2.44 -25.43
C ALA A 164 -1.65 3.39 -25.47
N PRO A 165 -2.68 3.25 -24.60
CA PRO A 165 -3.82 4.17 -24.60
C PRO A 165 -3.53 5.42 -23.77
N LYS A 166 -4.22 6.53 -24.09
CA LYS A 166 -4.24 7.74 -23.27
C LYS A 166 -5.14 7.56 -22.03
N GLY A 167 -4.97 8.46 -21.06
CA GLY A 167 -5.77 8.45 -19.84
C GLY A 167 -5.31 9.46 -18.81
N THR A 168 -5.90 9.35 -17.62
CA THR A 168 -5.56 10.14 -16.42
C THR A 168 -4.85 9.25 -15.41
N ALA A 169 -3.84 9.79 -14.75
CA ALA A 169 -3.10 9.14 -13.67
C ALA A 169 -3.29 9.87 -12.34
N TRP A 170 -3.48 9.11 -11.25
CA TRP A 170 -3.44 9.59 -9.86
C TRP A 170 -2.15 9.09 -9.22
N TRP A 171 -1.31 10.02 -8.77
CA TRP A 171 0.06 9.71 -8.36
C TRP A 171 0.63 10.72 -7.37
N ILE A 172 1.67 10.33 -6.65
CA ILE A 172 2.51 11.22 -5.84
C ILE A 172 3.93 11.25 -6.39
N PRO A 173 4.66 12.39 -6.29
CA PRO A 173 6.05 12.51 -6.72
C PRO A 173 6.96 11.49 -6.00
N GLY A 174 7.88 10.90 -6.76
CA GLY A 174 8.93 10.00 -6.28
C GLY A 174 10.31 10.50 -6.65
N GLY A 175 11.36 9.79 -6.25
CA GLY A 175 12.73 10.11 -6.65
C GLY A 175 13.51 10.96 -5.67
N GLU A 176 12.93 11.31 -4.53
CA GLU A 176 13.56 12.12 -3.48
C GLU A 176 13.79 11.32 -2.20
N TRP A 177 14.42 11.92 -1.19
CA TRP A 177 14.66 11.32 0.12
C TRP A 177 13.38 11.12 0.90
N ASN A 178 12.34 11.89 0.60
CA ASN A 178 11.12 11.96 1.34
C ASN A 178 10.32 10.64 1.36
N ARG A 179 9.44 10.59 2.33
CA ARG A 179 8.46 9.53 2.56
C ARG A 179 7.28 9.70 1.59
N TYR A 180 6.32 8.76 1.66
CA TYR A 180 5.11 8.77 0.81
C TYR A 180 4.06 9.81 1.21
N GLU A 181 4.32 10.67 2.19
CA GLU A 181 3.38 11.64 2.76
C GLU A 181 3.24 12.89 1.87
N GLN A 182 2.67 12.70 0.71
CA GLN A 182 2.48 13.75 -0.29
C GLN A 182 1.03 13.85 -0.73
N VAL A 183 0.68 15.00 -1.33
CA VAL A 183 -0.65 15.22 -1.93
C VAL A 183 -0.69 14.53 -3.29
N TYR A 184 -1.74 13.76 -3.53
CA TYR A 184 -1.98 13.12 -4.82
C TYR A 184 -2.27 14.16 -5.90
N GLN A 185 -1.73 13.92 -7.08
CA GLN A 185 -1.97 14.70 -8.30
C GLN A 185 -2.82 13.85 -9.25
N ALA A 186 -3.74 14.50 -9.98
CA ALA A 186 -4.47 13.90 -11.09
C ALA A 186 -4.05 14.61 -12.37
N THR A 187 -3.37 13.91 -13.28
CA THR A 187 -2.81 14.49 -14.52
C THR A 187 -3.00 13.54 -15.70
N PRO A 188 -2.90 14.02 -16.95
CA PRO A 188 -2.68 13.12 -18.09
C PRO A 188 -1.47 12.19 -17.85
N ILE A 189 -1.53 10.96 -18.36
CA ILE A 189 -0.45 9.96 -18.15
C ILE A 189 0.90 10.49 -18.66
N ASP A 190 0.93 11.19 -19.79
CA ASP A 190 2.14 11.78 -20.38
C ASP A 190 2.67 13.02 -19.63
N ALA A 191 1.95 13.51 -18.62
CA ALA A 191 2.40 14.58 -17.73
C ALA A 191 3.04 14.07 -16.43
N VAL A 192 2.92 12.77 -16.12
CA VAL A 192 3.60 12.16 -14.96
C VAL A 192 5.11 12.23 -15.15
N SER A 193 5.84 12.72 -14.16
CA SER A 193 7.32 12.81 -14.22
C SER A 193 7.99 11.57 -13.64
N THR A 194 8.09 11.50 -12.32
CA THR A 194 8.55 10.35 -11.55
C THR A 194 7.54 10.11 -10.43
N ALA A 195 6.98 8.94 -10.38
CA ALA A 195 5.90 8.60 -9.44
C ALA A 195 6.32 7.48 -8.47
N HIS A 196 5.91 7.61 -7.21
CA HIS A 196 5.81 6.46 -6.30
C HIS A 196 4.76 5.47 -6.80
N THR A 197 4.86 4.22 -6.34
CA THR A 197 3.84 3.20 -6.58
C THR A 197 3.19 2.79 -5.25
N PRO A 198 1.88 2.47 -5.25
CA PRO A 198 0.98 2.30 -6.39
C PRO A 198 0.68 3.62 -7.12
N ILE A 199 0.66 3.56 -8.45
CA ILE A 199 0.10 4.63 -9.30
C ILE A 199 -1.11 4.08 -10.02
N THR A 200 -2.21 4.82 -9.97
CA THR A 200 -3.48 4.40 -10.59
C THR A 200 -3.75 5.21 -11.85
N MET A 201 -4.20 4.54 -12.89
CA MET A 201 -4.53 5.16 -14.18
C MET A 201 -5.93 4.71 -14.64
N ARG A 202 -6.68 5.65 -15.20
CA ARG A 202 -7.92 5.38 -15.91
C ARG A 202 -7.73 5.77 -17.37
N LEU A 203 -7.86 4.80 -18.25
CA LEU A 203 -7.73 4.96 -19.69
C LEU A 203 -9.00 5.57 -20.27
N GLU A 204 -8.91 6.15 -21.48
CA GLU A 204 -10.05 6.79 -22.16
C GLU A 204 -11.22 5.83 -22.43
N ASP A 205 -10.96 4.52 -22.56
CA ASP A 205 -12.01 3.50 -22.74
C ASP A 205 -12.63 2.98 -21.43
N GLY A 206 -12.25 3.57 -20.29
CA GLY A 206 -12.73 3.20 -18.96
C GLY A 206 -11.94 2.08 -18.28
N THR A 207 -10.95 1.49 -18.94
CA THR A 207 -10.06 0.50 -18.31
C THR A 207 -9.24 1.16 -17.22
N HIS A 208 -9.17 0.51 -16.05
CA HIS A 208 -8.35 0.96 -14.91
C HIS A 208 -7.09 0.11 -14.80
N LEU A 209 -5.97 0.75 -14.55
CA LEU A 209 -4.68 0.12 -14.30
C LEU A 209 -4.10 0.60 -12.96
N SER A 210 -3.39 -0.27 -12.26
CA SER A 210 -2.53 0.17 -11.16
C SER A 210 -1.19 -0.53 -11.24
N PHE A 211 -0.10 0.24 -11.22
CA PHE A 211 1.26 -0.28 -11.24
C PHE A 211 1.84 -0.28 -9.84
N HIS A 212 2.34 -1.43 -9.43
CA HIS A 212 2.94 -1.62 -8.11
C HIS A 212 4.00 -2.72 -8.14
N GLU A 213 4.49 -3.10 -6.97
CA GLU A 213 5.37 -4.23 -6.77
C GLU A 213 4.86 -5.14 -5.65
N ALA A 214 5.24 -6.42 -5.70
CA ALA A 214 4.89 -7.37 -4.65
C ALA A 214 6.14 -8.12 -4.17
N ALA A 215 6.10 -8.59 -2.91
CA ALA A 215 7.18 -9.34 -2.28
C ALA A 215 8.53 -8.59 -2.30
N LEU A 216 8.53 -7.33 -1.86
CA LEU A 216 9.75 -6.52 -1.73
C LEU A 216 10.59 -7.04 -0.56
N VAL A 217 11.53 -7.91 -0.85
CA VAL A 217 12.42 -8.56 0.11
C VAL A 217 13.85 -8.42 -0.37
N ASP A 218 14.72 -7.87 0.47
CA ASP A 218 16.16 -7.72 0.22
C ASP A 218 16.48 -7.14 -1.17
N TYR A 219 15.75 -6.12 -1.54
CA TYR A 219 15.85 -5.40 -2.80
C TYR A 219 15.48 -3.94 -2.59
N SER A 220 15.82 -3.05 -3.52
CA SER A 220 15.42 -1.64 -3.46
C SER A 220 14.03 -1.45 -4.06
N ALA A 221 13.18 -0.65 -3.44
CA ALA A 221 11.91 -0.25 -4.01
C ALA A 221 12.09 0.54 -5.31
N TYR A 222 11.11 0.50 -6.21
CA TYR A 222 11.18 1.26 -7.45
C TYR A 222 10.18 2.41 -7.52
N TRP A 223 10.55 3.41 -8.30
CA TRP A 223 9.67 4.46 -8.81
C TRP A 223 9.43 4.26 -10.29
N LEU A 224 8.30 4.74 -10.81
CA LEU A 224 8.06 4.84 -12.25
C LEU A 224 8.51 6.22 -12.74
N LYS A 225 9.56 6.26 -13.56
CA LYS A 225 10.08 7.46 -14.19
C LYS A 225 9.70 7.49 -15.66
N ARG A 226 9.06 8.58 -16.11
CA ARG A 226 8.73 8.75 -17.52
C ARG A 226 10.02 8.92 -18.34
N ALA A 227 10.18 8.09 -19.38
CA ALA A 227 11.30 8.15 -20.32
C ALA A 227 10.96 9.03 -21.53
N SER A 228 9.76 8.84 -22.14
CA SER A 228 9.26 9.65 -23.26
C SER A 228 7.77 9.34 -23.47
N GLY A 229 6.97 10.30 -23.91
CA GLY A 229 5.54 10.08 -24.15
C GLY A 229 4.85 9.42 -22.95
N GLN A 230 4.26 8.25 -23.16
CA GLN A 230 3.68 7.41 -22.11
C GLN A 230 4.53 6.16 -21.79
N THR A 231 5.80 6.15 -22.21
CA THR A 231 6.76 5.11 -21.85
C THR A 231 7.39 5.45 -20.50
N PHE A 232 7.17 4.60 -19.53
CA PHE A 232 7.78 4.66 -18.19
C PHE A 232 8.87 3.61 -18.05
N ARG A 233 9.80 3.86 -17.15
CA ARG A 233 10.84 2.91 -16.74
C ARG A 233 10.91 2.85 -15.23
N THR A 234 11.18 1.67 -14.71
CA THR A 234 11.57 1.52 -13.30
C THR A 234 12.84 2.32 -13.02
N THR A 235 12.91 2.91 -11.85
CA THR A 235 14.11 3.50 -11.28
C THR A 235 14.16 3.06 -9.84
N LEU A 236 15.19 2.32 -9.46
CA LEU A 236 15.35 1.81 -8.11
C LEU A 236 15.74 2.95 -7.16
N SER A 237 15.30 2.90 -5.90
CA SER A 237 15.75 3.84 -4.88
C SER A 237 17.27 3.72 -4.69
N PRO A 238 18.00 4.84 -4.59
CA PRO A 238 19.46 4.83 -4.45
C PRO A 238 19.96 4.18 -3.17
N SER A 239 21.27 3.92 -3.14
CA SER A 239 22.03 3.57 -1.94
C SER A 239 23.28 4.42 -1.87
N SER A 240 23.72 4.74 -0.66
CA SER A 240 24.99 5.45 -0.41
C SER A 240 26.22 4.65 -0.85
N GLN A 241 26.05 3.35 -1.13
CA GLN A 241 27.12 2.46 -1.58
C GLN A 241 27.26 2.40 -3.10
N GLY A 242 26.52 3.18 -3.85
CA GLY A 242 26.53 3.27 -5.31
C GLY A 242 25.68 2.21 -6.00
N ALA A 243 25.84 0.93 -5.72
CA ALA A 243 24.92 -0.10 -6.19
C ALA A 243 23.58 0.00 -5.43
N ARG A 244 22.46 0.14 -6.15
CA ARG A 244 21.12 0.21 -5.54
C ARG A 244 20.69 -1.11 -4.93
N VAL A 245 21.20 -2.22 -5.49
CA VAL A 245 21.01 -3.58 -4.97
C VAL A 245 22.31 -4.35 -5.07
N THR A 246 22.66 -5.04 -3.99
CA THR A 246 23.77 -6.00 -3.95
C THR A 246 23.24 -7.33 -3.45
N ARG A 247 23.31 -8.38 -4.28
CA ARG A 247 22.78 -9.72 -3.98
C ARG A 247 23.74 -10.81 -4.44
N ASP A 248 23.90 -11.83 -3.61
CA ASP A 248 24.54 -13.08 -4.02
C ASP A 248 23.57 -13.90 -4.90
N LEU A 249 24.12 -14.56 -5.92
CA LEU A 249 23.37 -15.46 -6.80
C LEU A 249 23.23 -16.86 -6.16
N PRO A 250 22.12 -17.57 -6.40
CA PRO A 250 20.96 -17.14 -7.17
C PRO A 250 19.99 -16.29 -6.36
N PHE A 251 19.21 -15.42 -7.01
CA PHE A 251 18.14 -14.68 -6.34
C PHE A 251 17.01 -14.29 -7.31
N ASN A 252 15.87 -13.91 -6.72
CA ASN A 252 14.73 -13.36 -7.45
C ASN A 252 14.52 -11.91 -7.06
N THR A 253 14.12 -11.07 -8.02
CA THR A 253 13.66 -9.71 -7.73
C THR A 253 12.25 -9.74 -7.12
N PRO A 254 11.76 -8.65 -6.50
CA PRO A 254 10.35 -8.45 -6.27
C PRO A 254 9.56 -8.53 -7.59
N TRP A 255 8.27 -8.83 -7.49
CA TRP A 255 7.37 -8.83 -8.63
C TRP A 255 7.04 -7.40 -9.07
N ARG A 256 7.02 -7.15 -10.36
CA ARG A 256 6.40 -5.98 -10.97
C ARG A 256 4.95 -6.35 -11.23
N ALA A 257 4.01 -5.64 -10.60
CA ALA A 257 2.59 -5.96 -10.57
C ALA A 257 1.78 -4.90 -11.32
N ILE A 258 0.82 -5.34 -12.13
CA ILE A 258 -0.12 -4.48 -12.82
C ILE A 258 -1.53 -5.04 -12.58
N ARG A 259 -2.36 -4.35 -11.82
CA ARG A 259 -3.79 -4.62 -11.73
C ARG A 259 -4.48 -4.08 -12.97
N ILE A 260 -5.49 -4.80 -13.48
CA ILE A 260 -6.23 -4.45 -14.69
C ILE A 260 -7.71 -4.69 -14.43
N ALA A 261 -8.55 -3.66 -14.51
CA ALA A 261 -9.97 -3.78 -14.21
C ALA A 261 -10.83 -2.97 -15.16
N ASP A 262 -12.12 -3.34 -15.30
CA ASP A 262 -13.11 -2.60 -16.05
C ASP A 262 -13.77 -1.47 -15.25
N SER A 263 -13.49 -1.40 -13.94
CA SER A 263 -14.06 -0.41 -13.02
C SER A 263 -13.14 -0.14 -11.84
N ALA A 264 -13.38 0.94 -11.14
CA ALA A 264 -12.71 1.27 -9.89
C ALA A 264 -12.89 0.17 -8.82
N ALA A 265 -14.07 -0.46 -8.76
CA ALA A 265 -14.33 -1.58 -7.85
C ALA A 265 -13.41 -2.78 -8.14
N GLY A 266 -13.22 -3.12 -9.41
CA GLY A 266 -12.33 -4.21 -9.81
C GLY A 266 -10.87 -3.98 -9.40
N LEU A 267 -10.38 -2.73 -9.33
CA LEU A 267 -9.05 -2.44 -8.77
C LEU A 267 -8.98 -2.73 -7.26
N VAL A 268 -10.01 -2.32 -6.52
CA VAL A 268 -10.03 -2.40 -5.05
C VAL A 268 -10.24 -3.84 -4.57
N GLU A 269 -11.03 -4.62 -5.31
CA GLU A 269 -11.35 -6.02 -4.97
C GLU A 269 -10.29 -7.03 -5.47
N ASN A 270 -9.22 -6.56 -6.06
CA ASN A 270 -8.14 -7.37 -6.63
C ASN A 270 -7.11 -7.79 -5.56
N ASP A 271 -6.69 -9.06 -5.59
CA ASP A 271 -5.75 -9.67 -4.64
C ASP A 271 -4.37 -9.98 -5.25
N LEU A 272 -3.99 -9.33 -6.34
CA LEU A 272 -2.79 -9.63 -7.12
C LEU A 272 -1.52 -9.69 -6.26
N GLU A 273 -1.25 -8.63 -5.49
CA GLU A 273 -0.03 -8.55 -4.68
C GLU A 273 0.01 -9.62 -3.59
N LEU A 274 -1.15 -10.00 -3.02
CA LEU A 274 -1.21 -11.11 -2.06
C LEU A 274 -0.85 -12.43 -2.75
N ASN A 275 -1.41 -12.70 -3.93
CA ASN A 275 -1.16 -13.94 -4.67
C ASN A 275 0.27 -14.04 -5.25
N LEU A 276 0.97 -12.93 -5.40
CA LEU A 276 2.38 -12.88 -5.78
C LEU A 276 3.36 -13.09 -4.61
N ASN A 277 2.87 -13.07 -3.36
CA ASN A 277 3.67 -13.31 -2.17
C ASN A 277 3.67 -14.80 -1.77
N GLU A 278 4.72 -15.22 -1.07
CA GLU A 278 4.84 -16.56 -0.51
C GLU A 278 3.80 -16.78 0.61
N PRO A 279 3.39 -18.03 0.85
CA PRO A 279 2.55 -18.38 1.98
C PRO A 279 3.14 -17.96 3.33
N ASN A 280 2.30 -17.94 4.36
CA ASN A 280 2.68 -17.61 5.73
C ASN A 280 3.87 -18.46 6.22
N LYS A 281 4.94 -17.79 6.64
CA LYS A 281 6.18 -18.38 7.17
C LYS A 281 6.22 -18.46 8.71
N LEU A 282 5.28 -17.80 9.39
CA LEU A 282 5.28 -17.70 10.85
C LEU A 282 4.52 -18.86 11.53
N GLY A 283 3.75 -19.63 10.77
CA GLY A 283 2.89 -20.66 11.32
C GLY A 283 1.65 -20.08 12.02
N ASP A 284 1.44 -20.43 13.30
CA ASP A 284 0.31 -19.90 14.07
C ASP A 284 0.50 -18.43 14.43
N VAL A 285 -0.43 -17.60 14.01
CA VAL A 285 -0.49 -16.15 14.31
C VAL A 285 -1.77 -15.80 15.08
N SER A 286 -2.45 -16.77 15.65
CA SER A 286 -3.71 -16.58 16.40
C SER A 286 -3.58 -15.72 17.66
N TRP A 287 -2.35 -15.43 18.08
CA TRP A 287 -2.01 -14.50 19.15
C TRP A 287 -2.31 -13.03 18.78
N PHE A 288 -2.28 -12.66 17.52
CA PHE A 288 -2.76 -11.35 17.07
C PHE A 288 -4.27 -11.38 16.80
N LYS A 289 -4.97 -10.35 17.26
CA LYS A 289 -6.42 -10.18 17.05
C LYS A 289 -6.68 -8.79 16.49
N PRO A 290 -7.30 -8.68 15.29
CA PRO A 290 -7.80 -7.39 14.79
C PRO A 290 -8.68 -6.68 15.80
N ALA A 291 -8.47 -5.38 15.99
CA ALA A 291 -9.14 -4.64 17.04
C ALA A 291 -9.11 -3.11 16.82
N LYS A 292 -9.87 -2.41 17.66
CA LYS A 292 -9.77 -0.97 17.79
C LYS A 292 -8.99 -0.57 19.02
N TYR A 293 -8.34 0.59 18.91
CA TYR A 293 -7.57 1.17 19.98
C TYR A 293 -7.85 2.66 20.13
N ILE A 294 -7.50 3.20 21.28
CA ILE A 294 -7.46 4.63 21.56
C ILE A 294 -6.04 5.02 21.99
N GLY A 295 -5.71 6.30 22.00
CA GLY A 295 -4.40 6.74 22.44
C GLY A 295 -4.34 8.24 22.68
N ILE A 296 -3.22 8.68 23.24
CA ILE A 296 -2.99 10.06 23.64
C ILE A 296 -2.45 10.94 22.50
N TRP A 297 -2.13 10.34 21.37
CA TRP A 297 -1.43 10.93 20.24
C TRP A 297 -2.07 12.24 19.73
N TRP A 298 -3.41 12.30 19.62
CA TRP A 298 -4.07 13.50 19.10
C TRP A 298 -3.82 14.75 19.95
N GLY A 299 -3.64 14.57 21.26
CA GLY A 299 -3.28 15.66 22.17
C GLY A 299 -1.90 16.25 21.89
N MET A 300 -0.95 15.45 21.38
CA MET A 300 0.35 15.92 20.94
C MET A 300 0.24 16.65 19.61
N ILE A 301 -0.48 16.08 18.64
CA ILE A 301 -0.71 16.70 17.32
C ILE A 301 -1.40 18.06 17.44
N ARG A 302 -2.35 18.19 18.36
CA ARG A 302 -3.03 19.46 18.65
C ARG A 302 -2.14 20.47 19.42
N GLY A 303 -1.06 20.01 20.09
CA GLY A 303 -0.21 20.83 20.94
C GLY A 303 -0.73 21.04 22.38
N ASP A 304 -1.80 20.30 22.76
CA ASP A 304 -2.29 20.29 24.16
C ASP A 304 -1.27 19.59 25.07
N TRP A 305 -0.62 18.53 24.56
CA TRP A 305 0.41 17.75 25.24
C TRP A 305 1.69 17.72 24.44
N SER A 306 2.76 17.18 25.04
CA SER A 306 4.07 16.98 24.42
C SER A 306 4.52 15.54 24.56
N TRP A 307 5.35 15.06 23.61
CA TRP A 307 6.08 13.81 23.75
C TRP A 307 7.19 13.93 24.80
N ALA A 308 7.85 15.12 24.87
CA ALA A 308 8.93 15.39 25.82
C ALA A 308 8.43 15.50 27.26
N GLU A 309 9.30 15.11 28.20
CA GLU A 309 9.10 15.28 29.63
C GLU A 309 8.86 16.75 30.02
N GLY A 310 8.02 16.99 31.03
CA GLY A 310 7.72 18.33 31.52
C GLY A 310 6.25 18.55 31.85
N PRO A 311 5.83 19.81 32.06
CA PRO A 311 4.46 20.15 32.49
C PRO A 311 3.35 19.70 31.53
N LYS A 312 3.64 19.61 30.24
CA LYS A 312 2.70 19.16 29.19
C LYS A 312 2.87 17.69 28.79
N HIS A 313 3.73 16.92 29.48
CA HIS A 313 4.00 15.54 29.12
C HIS A 313 2.71 14.72 28.96
N GLY A 314 2.50 14.13 27.79
CA GLY A 314 1.31 13.34 27.46
C GLY A 314 1.36 11.95 28.09
N ALA A 315 2.50 11.27 28.00
CA ALA A 315 2.70 9.89 28.41
C ALA A 315 2.92 9.74 29.92
N THR A 316 1.90 9.99 30.71
CA THR A 316 1.98 9.81 32.17
C THR A 316 1.20 8.59 32.65
N THR A 317 1.67 7.95 33.72
CA THR A 317 0.96 6.82 34.37
C THR A 317 -0.50 7.15 34.67
N ARG A 318 -0.76 8.36 35.16
CA ARG A 318 -2.14 8.81 35.50
C ARG A 318 -3.03 8.88 34.27
N ARG A 319 -2.58 9.54 33.20
CA ARG A 319 -3.37 9.70 31.97
C ARG A 319 -3.59 8.36 31.28
N THR A 320 -2.58 7.52 31.22
CA THR A 320 -2.68 6.19 30.61
C THR A 320 -3.73 5.32 31.34
N LYS A 321 -3.81 5.38 32.69
CA LYS A 321 -4.88 4.70 33.44
C LYS A 321 -6.27 5.19 33.07
N GLN A 322 -6.46 6.51 32.84
CA GLN A 322 -7.75 7.06 32.39
C GLN A 322 -8.16 6.48 31.02
N TYR A 323 -7.19 6.38 30.09
CA TYR A 323 -7.42 5.79 28.77
C TYR A 323 -7.71 4.29 28.87
N ILE A 324 -6.98 3.54 29.71
CA ILE A 324 -7.26 2.10 29.96
C ILE A 324 -8.67 1.90 30.52
N ASP A 325 -9.10 2.72 31.48
CA ASP A 325 -10.44 2.65 32.06
C ASP A 325 -11.54 2.99 31.03
N PHE A 326 -11.28 3.96 30.15
CA PHE A 326 -12.19 4.29 29.07
C PHE A 326 -12.25 3.14 28.04
N ALA A 327 -11.11 2.61 27.63
CA ALA A 327 -11.02 1.48 26.69
C ALA A 327 -11.82 0.28 27.22
N ALA A 328 -11.60 -0.10 28.48
CA ALA A 328 -12.32 -1.21 29.12
C ALA A 328 -13.84 -0.99 29.18
N ARG A 329 -14.29 0.25 29.41
CA ARG A 329 -15.71 0.60 29.49
C ARG A 329 -16.42 0.51 28.14
N HIS A 330 -15.73 0.89 27.06
CA HIS A 330 -16.30 1.02 25.73
C HIS A 330 -15.93 -0.10 24.77
N GLY A 331 -15.16 -1.12 25.22
CA GLY A 331 -14.83 -2.30 24.42
C GLY A 331 -13.68 -2.10 23.44
N PHE A 332 -12.83 -1.08 23.62
CA PHE A 332 -11.58 -0.96 22.92
C PHE A 332 -10.55 -1.94 23.48
N ARG A 333 -9.85 -2.66 22.60
CA ARG A 333 -8.86 -3.64 23.04
C ARG A 333 -7.51 -3.01 23.37
N GLY A 334 -7.12 -1.92 22.70
CA GLY A 334 -5.79 -1.36 22.78
C GLY A 334 -5.75 0.09 23.30
N VAL A 335 -4.66 0.44 23.97
CA VAL A 335 -4.28 1.82 24.33
C VAL A 335 -2.86 2.07 23.87
N LEU A 336 -2.69 2.99 22.92
CA LEU A 336 -1.39 3.45 22.41
C LEU A 336 -0.91 4.64 23.25
N VAL A 337 0.36 4.60 23.66
CA VAL A 337 1.01 5.70 24.39
C VAL A 337 2.35 6.00 23.73
N GLU A 338 2.43 7.12 23.03
CA GLU A 338 3.66 7.66 22.47
C GLU A 338 4.37 8.55 23.51
N GLY A 339 5.69 8.66 23.46
CA GLY A 339 6.46 9.47 24.43
C GLY A 339 6.66 8.80 25.78
N TRP A 340 6.41 7.49 25.91
CA TRP A 340 6.55 6.74 27.16
C TRP A 340 8.00 6.49 27.55
N ASP A 341 8.89 6.45 26.58
CA ASP A 341 10.30 6.09 26.68
C ASP A 341 11.21 7.32 26.63
N LYS A 342 12.47 7.13 26.99
CA LYS A 342 13.47 8.19 26.96
C LYS A 342 13.92 8.51 25.53
N GLY A 343 14.25 9.78 25.28
CA GLY A 343 14.80 10.26 24.01
C GLY A 343 14.05 11.42 23.38
N TRP A 344 12.89 11.79 23.89
CA TRP A 344 12.01 12.82 23.32
C TRP A 344 12.37 14.27 23.68
N ASN A 345 13.38 14.49 24.51
CA ASN A 345 13.76 15.83 24.95
C ASN A 345 14.56 16.57 23.86
N GLY A 346 14.26 17.86 23.66
CA GLY A 346 14.91 18.69 22.64
C GLY A 346 14.41 18.43 21.21
N GLU A 347 15.27 18.62 20.23
CA GLU A 347 14.99 18.36 18.81
C GLU A 347 15.22 16.89 18.47
N TRP A 348 14.33 16.03 18.92
CA TRP A 348 14.44 14.58 18.79
C TRP A 348 14.53 14.09 17.32
N PHE A 349 14.05 14.84 16.35
CA PHE A 349 14.14 14.52 14.92
C PHE A 349 15.58 14.30 14.41
N GLY A 350 16.56 15.00 14.99
CA GLY A 350 17.99 14.85 14.63
C GLY A 350 18.79 13.98 15.61
N HIS A 351 18.15 13.46 16.67
CA HIS A 351 18.81 12.77 17.79
C HIS A 351 18.23 11.37 18.03
N GLY A 352 18.02 10.61 16.97
CA GLY A 352 17.55 9.23 17.08
C GLY A 352 18.46 8.28 17.87
N ASP A 353 19.70 8.68 18.16
CA ASP A 353 20.64 8.00 19.06
C ASP A 353 20.27 8.12 20.55
N ALA A 354 19.45 9.11 20.92
CA ALA A 354 19.02 9.33 22.30
C ALA A 354 17.87 8.39 22.72
N PHE A 355 17.16 7.76 21.79
CA PHE A 355 16.04 6.89 22.11
C PHE A 355 16.47 5.60 22.81
N SER A 356 15.73 5.26 23.87
CA SER A 356 15.85 3.99 24.57
C SER A 356 14.53 3.24 24.52
N PHE A 357 14.48 2.13 23.81
CA PHE A 357 13.27 1.32 23.61
C PHE A 357 12.96 0.36 24.77
N THR A 358 13.69 0.48 25.88
CA THR A 358 13.55 -0.36 27.08
C THR A 358 13.39 0.42 28.37
N GLN A 359 13.59 1.75 28.36
CA GLN A 359 13.56 2.60 29.56
C GLN A 359 12.44 3.63 29.48
N SER A 360 11.53 3.58 30.44
CA SER A 360 10.47 4.57 30.61
C SER A 360 11.01 5.92 31.08
N THR A 361 10.24 6.99 30.79
CA THR A 361 10.35 8.27 31.50
C THR A 361 10.03 8.09 33.00
N PRO A 362 10.48 8.99 33.90
CA PRO A 362 10.28 8.83 35.34
C PRO A 362 8.80 8.81 35.78
N ASP A 363 7.90 9.41 35.04
CA ASP A 363 6.48 9.51 35.34
C ASP A 363 5.62 8.45 34.63
N PHE A 364 6.25 7.47 33.93
CA PHE A 364 5.61 6.38 33.23
C PHE A 364 6.01 5.00 33.78
N ASP A 365 5.11 4.37 34.51
CA ASP A 365 5.27 3.01 35.04
C ASP A 365 4.80 1.95 34.06
N LEU A 366 5.62 1.61 33.05
CA LEU A 366 5.28 0.64 32.01
C LEU A 366 4.85 -0.74 32.57
N PRO A 367 5.60 -1.39 33.51
CA PRO A 367 5.18 -2.69 34.06
C PRO A 367 3.84 -2.61 34.83
N GLY A 368 3.67 -1.58 35.64
CA GLY A 368 2.44 -1.36 36.42
C GLY A 368 1.24 -1.09 35.51
N LEU A 369 1.42 -0.34 34.42
CA LEU A 369 0.39 -0.07 33.45
C LEU A 369 0.01 -1.31 32.62
N ALA A 370 0.98 -2.12 32.21
CA ALA A 370 0.73 -3.38 31.52
C ALA A 370 -0.08 -4.35 32.41
N ALA A 371 0.29 -4.49 33.67
CA ALA A 371 -0.46 -5.29 34.65
C ALA A 371 -1.88 -4.75 34.87
N TYR A 372 -2.03 -3.42 34.95
CA TYR A 372 -3.32 -2.75 35.12
C TYR A 372 -4.24 -2.96 33.90
N ALA A 373 -3.72 -2.77 32.69
CA ALA A 373 -4.43 -2.99 31.44
C ALA A 373 -4.92 -4.44 31.32
N LYS A 374 -4.02 -5.42 31.56
CA LYS A 374 -4.35 -6.84 31.57
C LYS A 374 -5.50 -7.17 32.53
N LYS A 375 -5.48 -6.60 33.75
CA LYS A 375 -6.56 -6.77 34.72
C LYS A 375 -7.90 -6.24 34.24
N LYS A 376 -7.89 -5.23 33.37
CA LYS A 376 -9.08 -4.62 32.77
C LYS A 376 -9.52 -5.28 31.44
N GLY A 377 -8.79 -6.28 30.96
CA GLY A 377 -9.02 -6.90 29.64
C GLY A 377 -8.62 -6.01 28.46
N VAL A 378 -7.69 -5.08 28.67
CA VAL A 378 -7.14 -4.15 27.69
C VAL A 378 -5.64 -4.46 27.51
N HIS A 379 -5.09 -4.19 26.34
CA HIS A 379 -3.67 -4.31 26.06
C HIS A 379 -3.04 -2.92 25.87
N LEU A 380 -1.79 -2.74 26.28
CA LEU A 380 -1.02 -1.62 25.80
C LEU A 380 -0.56 -1.91 24.37
N ILE A 381 -0.57 -0.90 23.53
CA ILE A 381 0.12 -0.90 22.23
C ILE A 381 1.42 -0.16 22.45
N GLY A 382 2.55 -0.80 22.10
CA GLY A 382 3.86 -0.23 22.22
C GLY A 382 4.11 0.84 21.16
N HIS A 383 5.07 1.71 21.44
CA HIS A 383 5.54 2.72 20.48
C HIS A 383 7.06 2.80 20.51
N HIS A 384 7.67 2.79 19.32
CA HIS A 384 9.11 2.97 19.12
C HIS A 384 9.33 3.99 18.01
N GLU A 385 9.57 5.26 18.35
CA GLU A 385 10.07 6.25 17.41
C GLU A 385 11.59 6.15 17.29
N THR A 386 12.10 6.07 16.08
CA THR A 386 13.53 5.88 15.82
C THR A 386 14.28 7.17 15.47
N GLY A 387 13.56 8.25 15.12
CA GLY A 387 14.15 9.44 14.51
C GLY A 387 14.94 9.11 13.24
N GLY A 388 14.55 8.05 12.52
CA GLY A 388 15.28 7.53 11.35
C GLY A 388 16.61 6.84 11.66
N ASN A 389 17.00 6.70 12.94
CA ASN A 389 18.25 6.04 13.33
C ASN A 389 18.02 4.54 13.54
N ILE A 390 18.02 3.78 12.46
CA ILE A 390 17.86 2.32 12.51
C ILE A 390 19.10 1.62 13.11
N ALA A 391 20.25 2.26 13.17
CA ALA A 391 21.43 1.69 13.81
C ALA A 391 21.22 1.56 15.31
N ASN A 392 20.71 2.61 15.98
CA ASN A 392 20.35 2.58 17.38
C ASN A 392 19.21 1.61 17.67
N TYR A 393 18.18 1.60 16.81
CA TYR A 393 17.03 0.71 16.98
C TYR A 393 17.42 -0.76 16.84
N GLU A 394 18.22 -1.13 15.84
CA GLU A 394 18.67 -2.51 15.62
C GLU A 394 19.58 -3.03 16.77
N ALA A 395 20.33 -2.15 17.42
CA ALA A 395 21.14 -2.51 18.57
C ALA A 395 20.31 -2.90 19.80
N GLN A 396 19.08 -2.38 19.93
CA GLN A 396 18.18 -2.61 21.06
C GLN A 396 16.98 -3.52 20.72
N LEU A 397 16.82 -3.89 19.45
CA LEU A 397 15.58 -4.47 18.91
C LEU A 397 15.12 -5.74 19.62
N ASP A 398 16.04 -6.68 19.87
CA ASP A 398 15.70 -7.95 20.52
C ASP A 398 15.24 -7.75 21.97
N ASP A 399 15.95 -6.92 22.72
CA ASP A 399 15.61 -6.59 24.12
C ASP A 399 14.28 -5.81 24.20
N ALA A 400 14.03 -4.89 23.27
CA ALA A 400 12.79 -4.12 23.20
C ALA A 400 11.57 -5.01 22.91
N MET A 401 11.67 -5.91 21.93
CA MET A 401 10.60 -6.84 21.59
C MET A 401 10.39 -7.88 22.70
N LYS A 402 11.45 -8.34 23.34
CA LYS A 402 11.39 -9.23 24.51
C LYS A 402 10.68 -8.57 25.70
N LEU A 403 10.96 -7.29 25.95
CA LEU A 403 10.28 -6.51 26.99
C LEU A 403 8.77 -6.47 26.70
N TYR A 404 8.36 -6.14 25.48
CA TYR A 404 6.95 -6.07 25.12
C TYR A 404 6.26 -7.44 25.23
N GLY A 405 6.82 -8.48 24.64
CA GLY A 405 6.25 -9.83 24.76
C GLY A 405 6.10 -10.29 26.20
N GLY A 406 7.11 -10.00 27.05
CA GLY A 406 7.08 -10.30 28.49
C GLY A 406 5.99 -9.55 29.27
N LEU A 407 5.60 -8.37 28.82
CA LEU A 407 4.55 -7.55 29.41
C LEU A 407 3.15 -7.82 28.81
N GLY A 408 3.07 -8.63 27.75
CA GLY A 408 1.82 -8.89 27.05
C GLY A 408 1.37 -7.75 26.12
N VAL A 409 2.30 -6.90 25.69
CA VAL A 409 2.11 -5.95 24.60
C VAL A 409 2.21 -6.73 23.29
N ASP A 410 1.15 -6.82 22.54
CA ASP A 410 1.03 -7.68 21.36
C ASP A 410 1.03 -6.92 20.01
N VAL A 411 1.13 -5.61 20.05
CA VAL A 411 1.30 -4.72 18.88
C VAL A 411 2.29 -3.61 19.22
N VAL A 412 3.16 -3.28 18.28
CA VAL A 412 4.03 -2.09 18.35
C VAL A 412 3.78 -1.19 17.14
N LYS A 413 3.59 0.11 17.38
CA LYS A 413 3.70 1.16 16.37
C LYS A 413 5.17 1.57 16.30
N THR A 414 5.79 1.48 15.11
CA THR A 414 7.16 1.97 14.90
C THR A 414 7.12 3.24 14.06
N GLY A 415 7.97 4.23 14.38
CA GLY A 415 8.11 5.48 13.63
C GLY A 415 9.54 5.65 13.09
N TYR A 416 9.66 6.32 11.95
CA TYR A 416 10.93 6.60 11.28
C TYR A 416 10.97 8.05 10.81
N VAL A 417 10.46 8.95 11.64
CA VAL A 417 10.52 10.39 11.38
C VAL A 417 11.97 10.82 11.34
N ALA A 418 12.41 11.35 10.20
CA ALA A 418 13.77 11.81 10.02
C ALA A 418 13.78 13.07 9.18
N ASP A 419 14.77 13.94 9.42
CA ASP A 419 15.02 15.09 8.58
C ASP A 419 15.21 14.65 7.12
N MET A 420 14.46 15.27 6.21
CA MET A 420 14.52 15.00 4.78
C MET A 420 14.34 13.53 4.37
N GLY A 421 13.81 12.67 5.27
CA GLY A 421 13.57 11.25 5.00
C GLY A 421 14.84 10.39 4.91
N GLY A 422 15.99 10.90 5.36
CA GLY A 422 17.25 10.15 5.41
C GLY A 422 17.28 9.17 6.59
N ILE A 423 17.84 7.98 6.35
CA ILE A 423 17.93 6.89 7.34
C ILE A 423 19.38 6.73 7.79
N ILE A 424 19.62 6.75 9.10
CA ILE A 424 20.93 6.47 9.70
C ILE A 424 21.03 4.97 9.94
N ALA A 425 21.78 4.28 9.09
CA ALA A 425 21.95 2.83 9.10
C ALA A 425 23.35 2.43 9.61
N PRO A 426 23.53 1.21 10.13
CA PRO A 426 24.86 0.66 10.39
C PRO A 426 25.69 0.65 9.11
N ALA A 427 26.96 1.05 9.20
CA ALA A 427 27.96 0.91 8.15
C ALA A 427 28.79 -0.39 8.34
N ASP A 428 29.67 -0.69 7.37
CA ASP A 428 30.44 -1.94 7.37
C ASP A 428 31.47 -2.01 8.50
N ALA A 429 32.02 -0.86 8.91
CA ALA A 429 32.95 -0.82 10.04
C ALA A 429 32.16 -0.81 11.38
N PRO A 430 32.51 -1.66 12.34
CA PRO A 430 31.81 -1.72 13.62
C PRO A 430 31.71 -0.35 14.33
N GLY A 431 30.51 0.00 14.80
CA GLY A 431 30.25 1.27 15.50
C GLY A 431 30.19 2.49 14.61
N THR A 432 30.22 2.33 13.29
CA THR A 432 30.03 3.42 12.33
C THR A 432 28.64 3.38 11.68
N THR A 433 28.19 4.54 11.21
CA THR A 433 26.90 4.69 10.55
C THR A 433 27.05 5.38 9.19
N ARG A 434 26.04 5.24 8.35
CA ARG A 434 25.92 5.94 7.07
C ARG A 434 24.49 6.37 6.83
N MET A 435 24.29 7.38 5.98
CA MET A 435 22.99 7.78 5.51
C MET A 435 22.52 6.85 4.39
N GLU A 436 21.28 6.40 4.45
CA GLU A 436 20.64 5.59 3.41
C GLU A 436 19.29 6.20 3.01
N TRP A 437 18.82 5.80 1.85
CA TRP A 437 17.53 6.23 1.33
C TRP A 437 16.39 5.46 2.00
N HIS A 438 15.30 6.16 2.24
CA HIS A 438 14.10 5.62 2.89
C HIS A 438 13.56 4.36 2.22
N ASP A 439 13.60 4.25 0.88
CA ASP A 439 13.11 3.12 0.10
C ASP A 439 14.22 2.18 -0.38
N GLY A 440 15.46 2.38 0.05
CA GLY A 440 16.61 1.60 -0.39
C GLY A 440 16.63 0.17 0.18
N GLN A 441 17.45 -0.70 -0.41
CA GLN A 441 17.61 -2.09 -0.01
C GLN A 441 17.86 -2.23 1.51
N ARG A 442 18.68 -1.34 2.10
CA ARG A 442 19.02 -1.41 3.53
C ARG A 442 17.81 -1.18 4.44
N GLN A 443 16.93 -0.27 4.06
CA GLN A 443 15.70 0.00 4.83
C GLN A 443 14.68 -1.15 4.68
N VAL A 444 14.60 -1.74 3.49
CA VAL A 444 13.78 -2.94 3.26
C VAL A 444 14.24 -4.11 4.15
N GLN A 445 15.56 -4.34 4.24
CA GLN A 445 16.15 -5.34 5.13
C GLN A 445 15.83 -5.06 6.59
N HIS A 446 15.91 -3.79 7.00
CA HIS A 446 15.60 -3.35 8.36
C HIS A 446 14.16 -3.68 8.75
N HIS A 447 13.18 -3.26 7.95
CA HIS A 447 11.77 -3.55 8.25
C HIS A 447 11.49 -5.05 8.37
N LEU A 448 12.08 -5.85 7.49
CA LEU A 448 11.92 -7.30 7.58
C LEU A 448 12.52 -7.86 8.88
N LYS A 449 13.71 -7.38 9.27
CA LYS A 449 14.35 -7.75 10.54
C LYS A 449 13.47 -7.39 11.74
N VAL A 450 12.83 -6.21 11.73
CA VAL A 450 11.89 -5.79 12.79
C VAL A 450 10.70 -6.75 12.87
N VAL A 451 10.07 -7.05 11.75
CA VAL A 451 8.91 -7.95 11.67
C VAL A 451 9.25 -9.36 12.14
N GLU A 452 10.37 -9.93 11.68
CA GLU A 452 10.82 -11.27 12.09
C GLU A 452 11.21 -11.33 13.57
N THR A 453 11.85 -10.27 14.08
CA THR A 453 12.20 -10.21 15.51
C THR A 453 10.95 -10.06 16.37
N ALA A 454 10.01 -9.20 16.00
CA ALA A 454 8.75 -9.02 16.71
C ALA A 454 7.94 -10.33 16.77
N ALA A 455 7.90 -11.10 15.66
CA ALA A 455 7.22 -12.39 15.61
C ALA A 455 7.71 -13.40 16.64
N LYS A 456 9.02 -13.42 16.97
CA LYS A 456 9.60 -14.30 17.98
C LYS A 456 9.00 -14.06 19.37
N TYR A 457 8.54 -12.85 19.63
CA TYR A 457 7.97 -12.43 20.91
C TYR A 457 6.45 -12.22 20.85
N HIS A 458 5.80 -12.68 19.77
CA HIS A 458 4.36 -12.52 19.53
C HIS A 458 3.91 -11.06 19.52
N VAL A 459 4.69 -10.18 18.89
CA VAL A 459 4.38 -8.77 18.70
C VAL A 459 4.08 -8.52 17.21
N ALA A 460 2.94 -7.92 16.93
CA ALA A 460 2.58 -7.45 15.60
C ALA A 460 3.14 -6.03 15.37
N VAL A 461 3.42 -5.70 14.11
CA VAL A 461 4.06 -4.44 13.73
C VAL A 461 3.09 -3.59 12.92
N ASN A 462 2.89 -2.35 13.36
CA ASN A 462 2.26 -1.26 12.63
C ASN A 462 3.34 -0.20 12.35
N ALA A 463 3.81 -0.08 11.11
CA ALA A 463 4.93 0.79 10.77
C ALA A 463 4.42 2.14 10.21
N HIS A 464 4.82 3.25 10.84
CA HIS A 464 4.68 4.60 10.32
C HIS A 464 5.98 5.03 9.61
N GLU A 465 5.91 5.96 8.68
CA GLU A 465 6.97 6.28 7.71
C GLU A 465 7.64 5.01 7.14
N PRO A 466 6.86 4.05 6.68
CA PRO A 466 7.37 2.73 6.29
C PRO A 466 7.91 2.73 4.86
N VAL A 467 8.67 1.71 4.52
CA VAL A 467 8.73 1.25 3.13
C VAL A 467 7.33 0.78 2.71
N LYS A 468 6.91 1.08 1.47
CA LYS A 468 5.58 0.74 0.95
C LYS A 468 5.16 -0.71 1.21
N ASP A 469 3.87 -0.94 1.40
CA ASP A 469 3.33 -2.29 1.47
C ASP A 469 3.38 -2.97 0.09
N THR A 470 3.72 -4.24 0.07
CA THR A 470 3.87 -5.05 -1.14
C THR A 470 3.24 -6.44 -0.98
N GLY A 471 2.18 -6.53 -0.14
CA GLY A 471 1.46 -7.77 0.12
C GLY A 471 2.17 -8.74 1.06
N LEU A 472 3.28 -8.33 1.68
CA LEU A 472 4.08 -9.18 2.58
C LEU A 472 3.30 -9.66 3.82
N ARG A 473 2.14 -9.08 4.11
CA ARG A 473 1.23 -9.56 5.16
C ARG A 473 0.74 -11.02 4.94
N ARG A 474 0.79 -11.53 3.70
CA ARG A 474 0.56 -12.96 3.43
C ARG A 474 1.67 -13.83 4.01
N THR A 475 2.92 -13.42 3.82
CA THR A 475 4.12 -14.15 4.26
C THR A 475 4.42 -13.92 5.73
N TYR A 476 4.20 -12.71 6.22
CA TYR A 476 4.42 -12.26 7.58
C TYR A 476 3.15 -11.59 8.16
N PRO A 477 2.15 -12.40 8.58
CA PRO A 477 0.86 -11.84 9.05
C PRO A 477 0.93 -10.98 10.31
N ASN A 478 2.06 -10.93 10.98
CA ASN A 478 2.31 -9.97 12.06
C ASN A 478 2.70 -8.56 11.57
N TRP A 479 2.90 -8.35 10.27
CA TRP A 479 3.04 -7.00 9.72
C TRP A 479 1.66 -6.46 9.35
N VAL A 480 0.97 -5.92 10.35
CA VAL A 480 -0.50 -5.74 10.30
C VAL A 480 -0.94 -4.49 9.58
N ALA A 481 -0.21 -3.39 9.69
CA ALA A 481 -0.52 -2.15 9.00
C ALA A 481 0.73 -1.31 8.73
N ARG A 482 0.60 -0.35 7.83
CA ARG A 482 1.56 0.70 7.56
C ARG A 482 0.82 2.01 7.33
N GLU A 483 1.41 3.14 7.73
CA GLU A 483 0.89 4.43 7.31
C GLU A 483 1.10 4.64 5.81
N GLY A 484 2.30 4.98 5.36
CA GLY A 484 2.74 5.05 3.96
C GLY A 484 1.96 6.00 3.05
N ALA A 485 1.34 7.03 3.62
CA ALA A 485 0.73 8.19 2.99
C ALA A 485 0.39 9.22 4.08
N ARG A 486 -0.05 10.43 3.72
CA ARG A 486 -0.58 11.39 4.69
C ARG A 486 -1.77 10.79 5.45
N GLY A 487 -1.62 10.60 6.76
CA GLY A 487 -2.66 10.18 7.68
C GLY A 487 -3.49 11.35 8.22
N MET A 488 -4.24 11.09 9.30
CA MET A 488 -5.09 12.09 9.97
C MET A 488 -4.29 13.27 10.53
N GLU A 489 -3.01 13.12 10.87
CA GLU A 489 -2.20 14.21 11.38
C GLU A 489 -2.10 15.38 10.39
N TYR A 490 -2.03 15.08 9.10
CA TYR A 490 -2.04 16.11 8.05
C TYR A 490 -3.38 16.82 7.92
N ASN A 491 -4.47 16.28 8.44
CA ASN A 491 -5.75 17.01 8.55
C ASN A 491 -5.69 18.10 9.64
N ALA A 492 -4.74 17.99 10.60
CA ALA A 492 -4.61 18.92 11.71
C ALA A 492 -3.85 20.20 11.39
N TRP A 493 -3.04 20.26 10.32
CA TRP A 493 -2.03 21.30 10.15
C TRP A 493 -2.41 22.45 9.20
N GLY A 494 -3.63 22.96 9.29
CA GLY A 494 -4.06 24.22 8.69
C GLY A 494 -3.81 24.34 7.19
N ALA A 495 -2.92 25.25 6.78
CA ALA A 495 -2.64 25.50 5.37
C ALA A 495 -2.00 24.32 4.61
N PHE A 496 -1.44 23.36 5.32
CA PHE A 496 -0.86 22.13 4.77
C PHE A 496 -1.78 20.93 4.92
N ALA A 497 -3.01 21.13 5.41
CA ALA A 497 -3.97 20.08 5.66
C ALA A 497 -4.36 19.33 4.38
N ASN A 498 -4.73 18.05 4.56
CA ASN A 498 -5.35 17.29 3.48
C ASN A 498 -6.66 17.95 3.04
N GLY A 499 -6.90 18.02 1.73
CA GLY A 499 -8.20 18.36 1.18
C GLY A 499 -9.22 17.24 1.38
N PRO A 500 -10.53 17.51 1.22
CA PRO A 500 -11.57 16.50 1.39
C PRO A 500 -11.56 15.39 0.33
N ASP A 501 -10.81 15.56 -0.75
CA ASP A 501 -10.57 14.59 -1.84
C ASP A 501 -9.44 13.59 -1.52
N HIS A 502 -8.67 13.84 -0.46
CA HIS A 502 -7.52 13.01 -0.12
C HIS A 502 -7.93 11.56 0.21
N GLU A 503 -8.86 11.38 1.17
CA GLU A 503 -9.25 10.03 1.60
C GLU A 503 -9.97 9.23 0.49
N PRO A 504 -10.89 9.80 -0.33
CA PRO A 504 -11.39 9.09 -1.51
C PRO A 504 -10.29 8.66 -2.48
N THR A 505 -9.26 9.50 -2.69
CA THR A 505 -8.12 9.18 -3.56
C THR A 505 -7.28 8.04 -2.98
N LEU A 506 -7.06 8.00 -1.66
CA LEU A 506 -6.32 6.92 -1.01
C LEU A 506 -6.91 5.54 -1.29
N VAL A 507 -8.24 5.43 -1.36
CA VAL A 507 -8.94 4.15 -1.60
C VAL A 507 -8.47 3.48 -2.90
N TYR A 508 -8.21 4.26 -3.93
CA TYR A 508 -7.86 3.78 -5.27
C TYR A 508 -6.36 3.90 -5.59
N THR A 509 -5.57 4.30 -4.63
CA THR A 509 -4.12 4.47 -4.76
C THR A 509 -3.41 3.74 -3.63
N ARG A 510 -3.09 4.41 -2.51
CA ARG A 510 -2.36 3.84 -1.37
C ARG A 510 -2.98 2.55 -0.84
N MET A 511 -4.32 2.48 -0.74
CA MET A 511 -5.01 1.32 -0.18
C MET A 511 -4.90 0.06 -1.06
N LEU A 512 -4.57 0.20 -2.34
CA LEU A 512 -4.34 -0.94 -3.22
C LEU A 512 -3.12 -1.77 -2.79
N SER A 513 -2.15 -1.17 -2.10
CA SER A 513 -0.97 -1.88 -1.59
C SER A 513 -1.25 -2.71 -0.32
N GLY A 514 -2.21 -2.30 0.50
CA GLY A 514 -2.57 -3.00 1.75
C GLY A 514 -3.10 -2.09 2.85
N PRO A 515 -3.33 -2.62 4.05
CA PRO A 515 -3.90 -1.91 5.19
C PRO A 515 -3.15 -0.63 5.54
N MET A 516 -3.90 0.41 5.95
CA MET A 516 -3.33 1.69 6.35
C MET A 516 -3.77 2.08 7.76
N ASP A 517 -2.84 2.43 8.64
CA ASP A 517 -3.14 3.09 9.90
C ASP A 517 -3.32 4.60 9.68
N PHE A 518 -4.53 4.98 9.30
CA PHE A 518 -4.91 6.38 9.00
C PHE A 518 -5.22 7.19 10.26
N THR A 519 -5.45 6.54 11.39
CA THR A 519 -5.79 7.14 12.69
C THR A 519 -7.09 7.98 12.69
N PRO A 520 -8.26 7.42 12.24
CA PRO A 520 -9.53 8.15 12.16
C PRO A 520 -10.19 8.39 13.53
N GLY A 521 -11.35 9.02 13.52
CA GLY A 521 -12.23 9.15 14.70
C GLY A 521 -12.00 10.41 15.52
N VAL A 522 -11.61 11.52 14.87
CA VAL A 522 -11.54 12.85 15.45
C VAL A 522 -12.95 13.49 15.41
N LEU A 523 -13.75 13.27 16.44
CA LEU A 523 -15.15 13.71 16.48
C LEU A 523 -15.31 15.19 16.83
N SER A 524 -14.29 15.81 17.44
CA SER A 524 -14.24 17.28 17.62
C SER A 524 -14.16 18.01 16.28
N LEU A 525 -13.63 17.37 15.25
CA LEU A 525 -13.28 17.97 13.94
C LEU A 525 -12.34 19.16 14.09
N GLU A 526 -11.47 19.14 15.11
CA GLU A 526 -10.48 20.17 15.43
C GLU A 526 -9.06 19.60 15.36
N GLY A 527 -8.21 20.27 14.62
CA GLY A 527 -6.76 20.02 14.53
C GLY A 527 -5.92 20.91 15.43
N ALA A 528 -4.65 21.12 15.04
CA ALA A 528 -3.72 22.00 15.75
C ALA A 528 -4.30 23.42 15.86
N GLU A 529 -4.09 24.06 17.01
CA GLU A 529 -4.61 25.40 17.32
C GLU A 529 -6.14 25.52 17.10
N HIS A 530 -6.87 24.42 17.26
CA HIS A 530 -8.31 24.30 16.99
C HIS A 530 -8.73 24.59 15.55
N ALA A 531 -7.81 24.46 14.58
CA ALA A 531 -8.13 24.59 13.17
C ALA A 531 -9.17 23.52 12.75
N PRO A 532 -10.21 23.90 11.98
CA PRO A 532 -11.23 22.96 11.56
C PRO A 532 -10.70 21.95 10.54
N LEU A 533 -11.04 20.67 10.70
CA LEU A 533 -10.73 19.64 9.73
C LEU A 533 -11.61 19.76 8.46
N ALA A 534 -11.07 19.39 7.30
CA ALA A 534 -11.81 19.29 6.04
C ALA A 534 -12.69 18.03 5.97
N SER A 535 -13.54 17.84 6.99
CA SER A 535 -14.35 16.63 7.19
C SER A 535 -15.67 16.97 7.83
N THR A 536 -16.72 16.17 7.56
CA THR A 536 -17.94 16.14 8.38
C THR A 536 -17.84 15.06 9.46
N LEU A 537 -18.73 15.15 10.48
CA LEU A 537 -18.82 14.14 11.52
C LEU A 537 -19.20 12.76 10.95
N ALA A 538 -20.07 12.70 9.96
CA ALA A 538 -20.45 11.45 9.30
C ALA A 538 -19.28 10.82 8.50
N LYS A 539 -18.41 11.64 7.90
CA LYS A 539 -17.19 11.15 7.22
C LYS A 539 -16.24 10.46 8.19
N GLN A 540 -16.08 10.96 9.43
CA GLN A 540 -15.26 10.31 10.45
C GLN A 540 -15.71 8.88 10.76
N LEU A 541 -17.01 8.60 10.68
CA LEU A 541 -17.53 7.24 10.80
C LEU A 541 -17.29 6.42 9.51
N GLY A 542 -17.47 7.04 8.35
CA GLY A 542 -17.25 6.40 7.04
C GLY A 542 -15.80 5.94 6.82
N LEU A 543 -14.82 6.64 7.42
CA LEU A 543 -13.41 6.30 7.34
C LEU A 543 -13.10 4.89 7.86
N TYR A 544 -13.82 4.39 8.87
CA TYR A 544 -13.65 3.02 9.38
C TYR A 544 -13.97 1.94 8.35
N LEU A 545 -14.73 2.30 7.32
CA LEU A 545 -15.11 1.39 6.23
C LEU A 545 -14.31 1.64 4.96
N ALA A 546 -13.96 2.90 4.68
CA ALA A 546 -13.20 3.25 3.47
C ALA A 546 -11.73 2.92 3.59
N ILE A 547 -11.09 3.25 4.72
CA ILE A 547 -9.66 3.03 4.96
C ILE A 547 -9.50 1.82 5.89
N TYR A 548 -9.22 0.66 5.30
CA TYR A 548 -9.09 -0.58 6.05
C TYR A 548 -7.78 -0.63 6.84
N SER A 549 -7.88 -1.08 8.08
CA SER A 549 -6.77 -1.56 8.91
C SER A 549 -7.27 -2.64 9.86
N PRO A 550 -6.50 -3.71 10.15
CA PRO A 550 -6.85 -4.67 11.20
C PRO A 550 -6.69 -4.09 12.60
N ILE A 551 -6.02 -2.95 12.72
CA ILE A 551 -5.98 -2.12 13.94
C ILE A 551 -6.41 -0.71 13.55
N GLN A 552 -7.47 -0.19 14.17
CA GLN A 552 -8.02 1.13 13.83
C GLN A 552 -8.13 1.98 15.10
N MET A 553 -7.59 3.19 15.04
CA MET A 553 -7.66 4.16 16.14
C MET A 553 -9.02 4.84 16.20
N ALA A 554 -9.45 5.21 17.43
CA ALA A 554 -10.35 6.32 17.69
C ALA A 554 -9.50 7.44 18.30
N ALA A 555 -9.13 8.42 17.48
CA ALA A 555 -7.98 9.27 17.77
C ALA A 555 -8.26 10.43 18.75
N ASP A 556 -9.52 10.86 18.88
CA ASP A 556 -9.86 12.01 19.71
C ASP A 556 -9.68 11.75 21.22
N PHE A 557 -9.71 12.82 22.02
CA PHE A 557 -9.68 12.73 23.47
C PHE A 557 -10.84 11.91 24.02
N VAL A 558 -10.62 11.15 25.07
CA VAL A 558 -11.66 10.32 25.70
C VAL A 558 -12.85 11.16 26.19
N GLU A 559 -12.60 12.38 26.63
CA GLU A 559 -13.62 13.34 27.04
C GLU A 559 -14.49 13.82 25.87
N THR A 560 -13.88 13.98 24.69
CA THR A 560 -14.59 14.32 23.45
C THR A 560 -15.40 13.14 22.95
N LEU A 561 -14.78 11.96 22.83
CA LEU A 561 -15.47 10.73 22.41
C LEU A 561 -16.73 10.47 23.29
N ALA A 562 -16.64 10.73 24.60
CA ALA A 562 -17.78 10.57 25.51
C ALA A 562 -18.96 11.52 25.24
N LYS A 563 -18.73 12.66 24.56
CA LYS A 563 -19.81 13.62 24.19
C LYS A 563 -20.62 13.13 22.97
N TYR A 564 -20.12 12.14 22.23
CA TYR A 564 -20.74 11.58 21.03
C TYR A 564 -21.12 10.10 21.22
N PRO A 565 -22.05 9.76 22.12
CA PRO A 565 -22.28 8.37 22.54
C PRO A 565 -22.80 7.45 21.43
N ARG A 566 -23.52 7.96 20.42
CA ARG A 566 -23.98 7.17 19.27
C ARG A 566 -22.85 6.85 18.30
N GLU A 567 -22.02 7.83 18.01
CA GLU A 567 -20.85 7.70 17.15
C GLU A 567 -19.80 6.80 17.81
N LEU A 568 -19.56 6.97 19.10
CA LEU A 568 -18.68 6.11 19.89
C LEU A 568 -19.17 4.66 19.91
N ASP A 569 -20.49 4.43 20.05
CA ASP A 569 -21.06 3.08 19.98
C ASP A 569 -20.83 2.45 18.59
N PHE A 570 -20.99 3.22 17.52
CA PHE A 570 -20.67 2.74 16.17
C PHE A 570 -19.18 2.40 16.04
N ILE A 571 -18.27 3.31 16.41
CA ILE A 571 -16.81 3.13 16.33
C ILE A 571 -16.38 1.89 17.13
N ALA A 572 -16.92 1.70 18.32
CA ALA A 572 -16.58 0.55 19.17
C ALA A 572 -17.05 -0.79 18.57
N LYS A 573 -18.17 -0.79 17.84
CA LYS A 573 -18.81 -2.01 17.31
C LYS A 573 -18.46 -2.35 15.86
N VAL A 574 -18.05 -1.37 15.03
CA VAL A 574 -17.66 -1.68 13.66
C VAL A 574 -16.42 -2.58 13.67
N PRO A 575 -16.42 -3.74 12.97
CA PRO A 575 -15.28 -4.66 12.98
C PRO A 575 -14.02 -4.07 12.35
N ALA A 576 -12.89 -4.68 12.65
CA ALA A 576 -11.60 -4.46 11.99
C ALA A 576 -11.12 -5.71 11.23
N ASP A 577 -12.01 -6.68 11.01
CA ASP A 577 -11.73 -7.93 10.29
C ASP A 577 -12.99 -8.39 9.54
N TRP A 578 -12.82 -8.75 8.26
CA TRP A 578 -13.95 -8.93 7.36
C TRP A 578 -13.95 -10.31 6.69
N SER A 579 -15.11 -10.89 6.48
CA SER A 579 -15.27 -12.09 5.65
C SER A 579 -15.42 -11.74 4.16
N GLU A 580 -16.06 -10.61 3.88
CA GLU A 580 -16.33 -10.10 2.52
C GLU A 580 -16.21 -8.58 2.51
N SER A 581 -15.73 -8.01 1.40
CA SER A 581 -15.66 -6.56 1.18
C SER A 581 -15.93 -6.24 -0.28
N HIS A 582 -16.91 -5.37 -0.52
CA HIS A 582 -17.32 -4.95 -1.86
C HIS A 582 -17.34 -3.42 -1.94
N LEU A 583 -16.73 -2.86 -2.97
CA LEU A 583 -16.94 -1.46 -3.32
C LEU A 583 -18.23 -1.34 -4.13
N ILE A 584 -19.33 -0.99 -3.47
CA ILE A 584 -20.68 -0.97 -4.06
C ILE A 584 -21.00 0.28 -4.86
N ALA A 585 -20.26 1.37 -4.63
CA ALA A 585 -20.30 2.59 -5.43
C ALA A 585 -18.99 3.36 -5.25
N GLY A 586 -18.43 3.93 -6.32
CA GLY A 586 -17.20 4.70 -6.22
C GLY A 586 -16.64 5.16 -7.56
N GLU A 587 -15.87 6.23 -7.50
CA GLU A 587 -15.13 6.82 -8.61
C GLU A 587 -13.79 7.33 -8.10
N VAL A 588 -12.72 7.11 -8.87
CA VAL A 588 -11.35 7.43 -8.45
C VAL A 588 -11.20 8.92 -8.15
N GLY A 589 -10.82 9.26 -6.92
CA GLY A 589 -10.62 10.63 -6.46
C GLY A 589 -11.88 11.34 -5.96
N ASP A 590 -13.07 10.80 -6.24
CA ASP A 590 -14.34 11.46 -5.95
C ASP A 590 -15.02 10.91 -4.67
N TYR A 591 -15.31 9.62 -4.65
CA TYR A 591 -15.97 8.98 -3.52
C TYR A 591 -15.78 7.47 -3.52
N ALA A 592 -16.01 6.83 -2.37
CA ALA A 592 -15.98 5.38 -2.22
C ALA A 592 -16.96 4.92 -1.15
N ILE A 593 -17.84 3.98 -1.49
CA ILE A 593 -18.80 3.37 -0.56
C ILE A 593 -18.62 1.85 -0.59
N PHE A 594 -18.29 1.29 0.57
CA PHE A 594 -18.10 -0.14 0.78
C PHE A 594 -19.32 -0.79 1.44
N ALA A 595 -19.54 -2.07 1.11
CA ALA A 595 -20.31 -3.00 1.94
C ALA A 595 -19.33 -4.08 2.43
N ARG A 596 -19.23 -4.25 3.76
CA ARG A 596 -18.30 -5.20 4.40
C ARG A 596 -19.03 -6.10 5.37
N LYS A 597 -18.82 -7.41 5.28
CA LYS A 597 -19.41 -8.41 6.17
C LYS A 597 -18.45 -8.74 7.31
N ASP A 598 -18.93 -8.62 8.53
CA ASP A 598 -18.17 -9.01 9.72
C ASP A 598 -17.70 -10.47 9.62
N ARG A 599 -16.43 -10.71 9.94
CA ARG A 599 -15.85 -12.06 9.92
C ARG A 599 -16.49 -13.00 10.92
N ASN A 600 -16.99 -12.47 12.03
CA ASN A 600 -17.45 -13.23 13.19
C ASN A 600 -18.98 -13.21 13.38
N SER A 601 -19.73 -12.56 12.49
CA SER A 601 -21.19 -12.52 12.55
C SER A 601 -21.81 -12.41 11.14
N ALA A 602 -23.15 -12.45 11.06
CA ALA A 602 -23.89 -12.21 9.82
C ALA A 602 -24.11 -10.72 9.51
N ASN A 603 -23.57 -9.81 10.34
CA ASN A 603 -23.78 -8.38 10.19
C ASN A 603 -22.98 -7.82 9.00
N TRP A 604 -23.61 -6.87 8.33
CA TRP A 604 -22.95 -6.03 7.32
C TRP A 604 -22.77 -4.61 7.83
N TYR A 605 -21.75 -3.96 7.28
CA TYR A 605 -21.48 -2.54 7.50
C TYR A 605 -21.30 -1.87 6.15
N VAL A 606 -22.02 -0.76 5.93
CA VAL A 606 -22.01 -0.02 4.66
C VAL A 606 -21.60 1.40 4.93
N GLY A 607 -20.72 1.97 4.11
CA GLY A 607 -20.35 3.38 4.26
C GLY A 607 -19.06 3.73 3.58
N GLY A 608 -18.69 5.00 3.69
CA GLY A 608 -17.49 5.52 3.05
C GLY A 608 -17.41 7.04 3.07
N VAL A 609 -16.68 7.57 2.09
CA VAL A 609 -16.19 8.96 2.08
C VAL A 609 -16.45 9.63 0.76
N ASN A 610 -16.54 10.95 0.78
CA ASN A 610 -16.82 11.85 -0.33
C ASN A 610 -15.80 13.01 -0.38
N ASP A 611 -15.58 13.55 -1.58
CA ASP A 611 -14.76 14.73 -1.86
C ASP A 611 -15.46 16.07 -1.52
N ALA A 612 -15.00 17.16 -2.10
CA ALA A 612 -15.57 18.51 -1.93
C ALA A 612 -16.93 18.70 -2.62
N THR A 613 -17.40 17.74 -3.42
CA THR A 613 -18.59 17.88 -4.25
C THR A 613 -19.77 17.14 -3.63
N ALA A 614 -20.88 17.83 -3.34
CA ALA A 614 -22.10 17.16 -2.88
C ALA A 614 -22.67 16.23 -3.95
N ARG A 615 -23.14 15.05 -3.55
CA ARG A 615 -23.74 14.10 -4.49
C ARG A 615 -24.77 13.20 -3.83
N THR A 616 -25.69 12.67 -4.62
CA THR A 616 -26.58 11.58 -4.22
C THR A 616 -26.13 10.30 -4.90
N VAL A 617 -25.85 9.27 -4.12
CA VAL A 617 -25.35 7.98 -4.60
C VAL A 617 -26.46 6.94 -4.47
N PRO A 618 -26.93 6.34 -5.56
CA PRO A 618 -27.88 5.23 -5.49
C PRO A 618 -27.17 3.96 -5.02
N LEU A 619 -27.49 3.49 -3.82
CA LEU A 619 -26.97 2.25 -3.27
C LEU A 619 -27.90 1.09 -3.55
N SER A 620 -27.32 -0.11 -3.79
CA SER A 620 -28.01 -1.38 -3.85
C SER A 620 -27.65 -2.25 -2.66
N PHE A 621 -28.66 -2.94 -2.09
CA PHE A 621 -28.45 -3.98 -1.08
C PHE A 621 -28.36 -5.39 -1.69
N ASP A 622 -27.89 -5.53 -2.91
CA ASP A 622 -27.74 -6.82 -3.62
C ASP A 622 -26.77 -7.79 -2.95
N PHE A 623 -25.89 -7.30 -2.06
CA PHE A 623 -24.97 -8.11 -1.25
C PHE A 623 -25.64 -8.89 -0.12
N LEU A 624 -26.88 -8.54 0.24
CA LEU A 624 -27.66 -9.23 1.29
C LEU A 624 -28.14 -10.61 0.82
N GLU A 625 -28.39 -11.52 1.77
CA GLU A 625 -28.90 -12.85 1.49
C GLU A 625 -30.37 -12.79 1.04
N PRO A 626 -30.75 -13.58 0.00
CA PRO A 626 -32.12 -13.58 -0.47
C PRO A 626 -33.07 -14.14 0.57
N GLY A 627 -34.27 -13.54 0.65
CA GLY A 627 -35.33 -14.01 1.57
C GLY A 627 -35.15 -13.59 3.02
N LYS A 628 -34.08 -12.86 3.35
CA LYS A 628 -33.85 -12.29 4.67
C LYS A 628 -34.18 -10.81 4.72
N SER A 629 -34.59 -10.35 5.91
CA SER A 629 -34.83 -8.94 6.23
C SER A 629 -33.79 -8.44 7.23
N TYR A 630 -33.37 -7.21 7.09
CA TYR A 630 -32.34 -6.61 7.93
C TYR A 630 -32.77 -5.25 8.46
N THR A 631 -32.29 -4.89 9.63
CA THR A 631 -32.40 -3.53 10.17
C THR A 631 -31.12 -2.76 9.89
N ALA A 632 -31.20 -1.71 9.08
CA ALA A 632 -30.12 -0.77 8.82
C ALA A 632 -30.23 0.44 9.75
N THR A 633 -29.23 0.64 10.62
CA THR A 633 -29.03 1.86 11.41
C THR A 633 -28.03 2.73 10.66
N ILE A 634 -28.44 3.91 10.23
CA ILE A 634 -27.72 4.78 9.29
C ILE A 634 -27.28 6.04 10.01
N TYR A 635 -26.02 6.38 9.85
CA TYR A 635 -25.35 7.62 10.26
C TYR A 635 -24.92 8.32 8.99
N LYS A 636 -25.49 9.49 8.67
CA LYS A 636 -25.23 10.19 7.43
C LYS A 636 -25.16 11.70 7.64
N ASP A 637 -24.60 12.41 6.68
CA ASP A 637 -24.62 13.87 6.68
C ASP A 637 -26.05 14.40 6.82
N GLY A 638 -26.24 15.36 7.73
CA GLY A 638 -27.51 16.04 7.92
C GLY A 638 -27.76 17.12 6.87
N ASP A 639 -29.00 17.58 6.74
CA ASP A 639 -29.39 18.58 5.75
C ASP A 639 -28.53 19.85 5.85
N GLY A 640 -27.91 20.23 4.72
CA GLY A 640 -27.02 21.38 4.64
C GLY A 640 -25.67 21.17 5.36
N ALA A 641 -25.28 19.94 5.67
CA ALA A 641 -23.95 19.65 6.16
C ALA A 641 -22.88 20.04 5.12
N THR A 642 -21.74 20.51 5.57
CA THR A 642 -20.58 20.83 4.75
C THR A 642 -19.34 20.99 5.63
N TYR A 643 -18.17 20.57 5.15
CA TYR A 643 -16.91 20.75 5.87
C TYR A 643 -16.47 22.22 6.00
N LEU A 644 -17.05 23.13 5.20
CA LEU A 644 -16.62 24.53 5.11
C LEU A 644 -17.05 25.40 6.30
N THR A 645 -18.04 24.95 7.07
CA THR A 645 -18.63 25.73 8.18
C THR A 645 -18.90 24.84 9.40
N GLU A 646 -19.42 25.39 10.49
CA GLU A 646 -19.86 24.64 11.66
C GLU A 646 -20.98 23.61 11.34
N ALA A 647 -21.56 23.70 10.15
CA ALA A 647 -22.48 22.66 9.66
C ALA A 647 -21.79 21.29 9.45
N ARG A 648 -20.44 21.20 9.57
CA ARG A 648 -19.67 19.95 9.58
C ARG A 648 -20.11 18.97 10.68
N HIS A 649 -20.66 19.48 11.77
CA HIS A 649 -21.19 18.68 12.89
C HIS A 649 -22.63 18.17 12.67
N LYS A 650 -23.30 18.59 11.59
CA LYS A 650 -24.67 18.12 11.31
C LYS A 650 -24.64 16.67 10.84
N ILE A 651 -25.14 15.78 11.68
CA ILE A 651 -25.33 14.37 11.39
C ILE A 651 -26.81 14.00 11.52
N ALA A 652 -27.30 13.15 10.65
CA ALA A 652 -28.65 12.60 10.69
C ALA A 652 -28.62 11.09 10.97
N TYR A 653 -29.62 10.62 11.68
CA TYR A 653 -29.79 9.21 12.05
C TYR A 653 -31.10 8.69 11.48
N GLU A 654 -31.02 7.51 10.87
CA GLU A 654 -32.20 6.85 10.32
C GLU A 654 -32.14 5.35 10.65
N THR A 655 -33.31 4.75 10.85
CA THR A 655 -33.44 3.29 10.96
C THR A 655 -34.49 2.83 9.98
N ARG A 656 -34.12 1.82 9.16
CA ARG A 656 -35.05 1.25 8.19
C ARG A 656 -34.85 -0.24 8.02
N THR A 657 -35.92 -0.91 7.59
CA THR A 657 -35.83 -2.30 7.14
C THR A 657 -35.36 -2.34 5.68
N VAL A 658 -34.42 -3.24 5.39
CA VAL A 658 -33.87 -3.46 4.05
C VAL A 658 -33.75 -4.94 3.77
N SER A 659 -33.86 -5.29 2.49
CA SER A 659 -33.71 -6.66 1.97
C SER A 659 -32.88 -6.63 0.68
N LYS A 660 -32.45 -7.80 0.22
CA LYS A 660 -31.77 -7.92 -1.09
C LYS A 660 -32.64 -7.34 -2.21
N GLY A 661 -32.02 -6.51 -3.05
CA GLY A 661 -32.68 -5.84 -4.16
C GLY A 661 -33.22 -4.44 -3.83
N ASP A 662 -33.32 -4.07 -2.55
CA ASP A 662 -33.72 -2.72 -2.17
C ASP A 662 -32.71 -1.68 -2.67
N ARG A 663 -33.19 -0.43 -2.85
CA ARG A 663 -32.41 0.73 -3.25
C ARG A 663 -32.51 1.82 -2.19
N TYR A 664 -31.41 2.59 -2.07
CA TYR A 664 -31.33 3.71 -1.14
C TYR A 664 -30.52 4.86 -1.74
N ASP A 665 -31.12 6.00 -1.89
CA ASP A 665 -30.43 7.20 -2.35
C ASP A 665 -29.72 7.87 -1.16
N LEU A 666 -28.41 7.68 -1.10
CA LEU A 666 -27.54 8.25 -0.06
C LEU A 666 -27.03 9.62 -0.49
N TRP A 667 -27.48 10.68 0.17
CA TRP A 667 -26.90 12.00 0.00
C TRP A 667 -25.61 12.13 0.82
N LEU A 668 -24.56 12.63 0.18
CA LEU A 668 -23.24 12.91 0.76
C LEU A 668 -22.95 14.40 0.62
N ALA A 669 -22.58 15.05 1.73
CA ALA A 669 -22.21 16.45 1.78
C ALA A 669 -20.83 16.71 1.14
N PRO A 670 -20.49 17.98 0.82
CA PRO A 670 -19.11 18.39 0.57
C PRO A 670 -18.21 18.01 1.76
N GLY A 671 -17.14 17.23 1.51
CA GLY A 671 -16.26 16.68 2.55
C GLY A 671 -16.95 15.69 3.49
N GLY A 672 -18.03 15.09 3.02
CA GLY A 672 -18.93 14.24 3.81
C GLY A 672 -18.67 12.75 3.70
N GLY A 673 -19.58 11.99 4.30
CA GLY A 673 -19.57 10.55 4.31
C GLY A 673 -20.78 9.94 4.98
N ALA A 674 -20.75 8.63 5.14
CA ALA A 674 -21.81 7.91 5.84
C ALA A 674 -21.29 6.58 6.39
N ALA A 675 -22.02 6.06 7.39
CA ALA A 675 -21.83 4.73 7.91
C ALA A 675 -23.17 4.09 8.25
N MET A 676 -23.29 2.77 8.03
CA MET A 676 -24.50 2.01 8.36
C MET A 676 -24.11 0.71 9.04
N ARG A 677 -24.90 0.29 10.00
CA ARG A 677 -24.85 -1.06 10.56
C ARG A 677 -26.10 -1.80 10.12
N VAL A 678 -25.94 -2.93 9.43
CA VAL A 678 -27.03 -3.73 8.84
C VAL A 678 -27.07 -5.09 9.52
N VAL A 679 -28.08 -5.33 10.33
CA VAL A 679 -28.21 -6.52 11.21
C VAL A 679 -29.43 -7.31 10.78
N GLU A 680 -29.33 -8.64 10.68
CA GLU A 680 -30.46 -9.50 10.34
C GLU A 680 -31.59 -9.31 11.36
N ALA A 681 -32.78 -9.03 10.88
CA ALA A 681 -33.97 -8.90 11.71
C ALA A 681 -34.32 -10.28 12.30
N LYS A 682 -34.62 -10.28 13.62
CA LYS A 682 -35.01 -11.51 14.32
C LYS A 682 -36.43 -11.93 14.00
#